data_d47055abf9bc46b970c5bcd05fdcdf93
#
_entry.id   d47055abf9bc46b970c5bcd05fdcdf93
#
_cell.length_a   1.000
_cell.length_b   1.000
_cell.length_c   1.000
_cell.angle_alpha   90.00
_cell.angle_beta   90.00
_cell.angle_gamma   90.00
#
_symmetry.space_group_name_H-M   'P 1'
#
loop_
_entity.id
_entity.type
_entity.pdbx_description
1 polymer ?
#
loop_
_entity_poly.entity_id
_entity_poly.type
_entity_poly.pdbx_seq_one_letter_code
_entity_poly.pdbx_strand_id
1 'polypeptide(L)'
;MKIYVDAKAARDGNGSKESPFKCINDAAQIAQPGDEILVEPGIYREYVDPRNGGREDARITYRSTQMLGAVITGAEEVKNWKPYQGNVWVCRIDNSIFGSYNPYTTYVYGDWYFAGRSKHTGAVYMNDKMMYEAESLDACIKGEVYECSWEPEASVYKWYSQQEGNETVLYGNFQGKNPNEEKVEINVRRECFMPSKTGVGYITVSGFSINKAATTWAPPAAYQDGMIGPHWSKGWIIEDCEISNSKCAGISLGKYLDPENDHYFTYKHVKSPTQMERDAVCRGQYHGWLKEKVGSHIVRRCNIHNCEQGGIIGRMGGVFSVIEDNHIHHINNMMELGGAEIAGIKMHAAIDVIYRRNYIHHCTMGIWCDWEAQGTRITQNLFHDNQRPEFAKQLKGGMMSQDIFVEVGHGPTLIDNNNLLSDASLRMATEGVAMVHNLICGALTCVGEGTGPRYTPYHIPHRTEVMGFMTILHGDDRFYNNIFVQKWPATPFVTLRDSREGTDEENREVGTHVMDEYPTYEEWITMFDMDTDTPDMAKLETAHGSHLPVWAKGNAYFNGAKAWKKETDNLVDTEHEVQVEITFQDGKPVLATNLYEFLGDFSGSMIHSDTLGCAFEPEERFENPDGSSITFDRDYLGEHRGMRILPGPFADKTDAGKKLW
;
A
#
# COMPACT_ATOMS: atom_id res chain seq x y z
N MET A 1 -20.49 12.20 -25.53
CA MET A 1 -21.99 12.17 -25.34
C MET A 1 -22.26 11.99 -23.85
N LYS A 2 -23.50 12.27 -23.37
CA LYS A 2 -23.87 11.92 -21.98
C LYS A 2 -24.76 10.69 -22.00
N ILE A 3 -24.44 9.71 -21.16
CA ILE A 3 -25.18 8.46 -20.97
C ILE A 3 -25.70 8.46 -19.55
N TYR A 4 -26.99 8.22 -19.35
CA TYR A 4 -27.64 8.29 -18.04
C TYR A 4 -27.96 6.90 -17.51
N VAL A 5 -27.71 6.71 -16.19
CA VAL A 5 -27.96 5.45 -15.47
C VAL A 5 -28.73 5.78 -14.19
N ASP A 6 -29.82 5.05 -13.95
CA ASP A 6 -30.62 5.16 -12.72
C ASP A 6 -31.10 3.77 -12.29
N ALA A 7 -30.76 3.34 -11.09
CA ALA A 7 -31.17 2.05 -10.52
C ALA A 7 -32.70 1.85 -10.48
N LYS A 8 -33.48 2.95 -10.53
CA LYS A 8 -34.94 2.97 -10.54
C LYS A 8 -35.52 2.92 -11.94
N ALA A 9 -34.68 3.00 -12.99
CA ALA A 9 -35.14 2.97 -14.38
C ALA A 9 -35.79 1.65 -14.77
N ALA A 10 -36.59 1.68 -15.83
CA ALA A 10 -37.08 0.47 -16.47
C ALA A 10 -35.91 -0.33 -17.06
N ARG A 11 -36.07 -1.67 -17.18
CA ARG A 11 -35.00 -2.57 -17.64
C ARG A 11 -34.53 -2.26 -19.08
N ASP A 12 -35.40 -1.73 -19.92
CA ASP A 12 -35.17 -1.52 -21.34
C ASP A 12 -34.75 -0.07 -21.68
N GLY A 13 -34.07 0.63 -20.75
CA GLY A 13 -33.52 1.96 -20.99
C GLY A 13 -32.50 1.96 -22.14
N ASN A 14 -32.31 3.11 -22.79
CA ASN A 14 -31.36 3.30 -23.88
C ASN A 14 -30.22 4.27 -23.57
N GLY A 15 -30.13 4.71 -22.32
CA GLY A 15 -29.08 5.61 -21.83
C GLY A 15 -29.34 7.09 -22.09
N SER A 16 -30.49 7.45 -22.69
CA SER A 16 -30.90 8.86 -22.76
C SER A 16 -31.40 9.35 -21.41
N LYS A 17 -31.50 10.67 -21.23
CA LYS A 17 -31.99 11.25 -19.98
C LYS A 17 -33.43 10.85 -19.67
N GLU A 18 -34.24 10.70 -20.71
CA GLU A 18 -35.65 10.31 -20.63
C GLU A 18 -35.85 8.80 -20.45
N SER A 19 -34.82 8.00 -20.79
CA SER A 19 -34.84 6.54 -20.70
C SER A 19 -33.47 6.02 -20.29
N PRO A 20 -33.03 6.28 -19.02
CA PRO A 20 -31.71 5.89 -18.53
C PRO A 20 -31.59 4.38 -18.47
N PHE A 21 -30.37 3.89 -18.57
CA PHE A 21 -30.07 2.49 -18.25
C PHE A 21 -30.33 2.20 -16.78
N LYS A 22 -30.68 0.98 -16.48
CA LYS A 22 -30.82 0.50 -15.09
C LYS A 22 -29.50 0.09 -14.47
N CYS A 23 -28.57 -0.42 -15.27
CA CYS A 23 -27.27 -0.92 -14.87
C CYS A 23 -26.13 -0.06 -15.43
N ILE A 24 -25.09 0.13 -14.65
CA ILE A 24 -23.89 0.86 -15.09
C ILE A 24 -23.19 0.06 -16.20
N ASN A 25 -23.21 -1.28 -16.09
CA ASN A 25 -22.55 -2.13 -17.07
C ASN A 25 -23.18 -2.01 -18.47
N ASP A 26 -24.49 -1.75 -18.60
CA ASP A 26 -25.13 -1.51 -19.91
C ASP A 26 -24.52 -0.27 -20.58
N ALA A 27 -24.30 0.80 -19.83
CA ALA A 27 -23.59 1.98 -20.31
C ALA A 27 -22.12 1.68 -20.65
N ALA A 28 -21.44 0.86 -19.83
CA ALA A 28 -20.05 0.48 -20.03
C ALA A 28 -19.82 -0.31 -21.33
N GLN A 29 -20.85 -1.07 -21.81
CA GLN A 29 -20.75 -1.83 -23.04
C GLN A 29 -20.79 -0.95 -24.30
N ILE A 30 -21.37 0.27 -24.22
CA ILE A 30 -21.55 1.14 -25.39
C ILE A 30 -20.70 2.41 -25.36
N ALA A 31 -20.19 2.82 -24.20
CA ALA A 31 -19.42 4.04 -24.02
C ALA A 31 -18.25 4.14 -25.01
N GLN A 32 -18.02 5.33 -25.56
CA GLN A 32 -16.97 5.65 -26.52
C GLN A 32 -16.05 6.75 -25.97
N PRO A 33 -14.84 6.91 -26.52
CA PRO A 33 -13.95 8.00 -26.11
C PRO A 33 -14.63 9.37 -26.11
N GLY A 34 -14.55 10.07 -24.97
CA GLY A 34 -15.19 11.36 -24.73
C GLY A 34 -16.61 11.30 -24.17
N ASP A 35 -17.14 10.10 -23.90
CA ASP A 35 -18.44 9.96 -23.26
C ASP A 35 -18.38 10.15 -21.74
N GLU A 36 -19.45 10.68 -21.17
CA GLU A 36 -19.66 10.83 -19.74
C GLU A 36 -20.89 10.02 -19.31
N ILE A 37 -20.68 9.04 -18.44
CA ILE A 37 -21.71 8.20 -17.85
C ILE A 37 -22.11 8.84 -16.52
N LEU A 38 -23.34 9.33 -16.44
CA LEU A 38 -23.91 9.98 -15.26
C LEU A 38 -24.81 8.99 -14.52
N VAL A 39 -24.38 8.64 -13.31
CA VAL A 39 -25.01 7.59 -12.50
C VAL A 39 -25.75 8.22 -11.34
N GLU A 40 -27.07 8.07 -11.30
CA GLU A 40 -27.92 8.58 -10.23
C GLU A 40 -27.72 7.81 -8.90
N PRO A 41 -28.02 8.43 -7.76
CA PRO A 41 -27.93 7.76 -6.45
C PRO A 41 -28.76 6.48 -6.40
N GLY A 42 -28.11 5.40 -5.95
CA GLY A 42 -28.75 4.09 -5.85
C GLY A 42 -27.74 2.99 -5.53
N ILE A 43 -28.22 1.77 -5.30
CA ILE A 43 -27.38 0.59 -5.09
C ILE A 43 -27.37 -0.21 -6.37
N TYR A 44 -26.17 -0.39 -6.92
CA TYR A 44 -25.89 -1.13 -8.14
C TYR A 44 -25.15 -2.42 -7.77
N ARG A 45 -25.91 -3.54 -7.74
CA ARG A 45 -25.42 -4.88 -7.42
C ARG A 45 -24.95 -5.56 -8.69
N GLU A 46 -23.78 -5.15 -9.17
CA GLU A 46 -23.29 -5.58 -10.47
C GLU A 46 -21.76 -5.57 -10.54
N TYR A 47 -21.23 -6.21 -11.57
CA TYR A 47 -19.86 -6.08 -12.03
C TYR A 47 -19.88 -5.20 -13.28
N VAL A 48 -19.12 -4.12 -13.24
CA VAL A 48 -18.96 -3.18 -14.36
C VAL A 48 -17.69 -3.55 -15.12
N ASP A 49 -17.84 -3.99 -16.35
CA ASP A 49 -16.76 -4.37 -17.27
C ASP A 49 -16.68 -3.38 -18.45
N PRO A 50 -15.90 -2.31 -18.36
CA PRO A 50 -15.73 -1.35 -19.45
C PRO A 50 -15.21 -2.02 -20.72
N ARG A 51 -16.01 -1.97 -21.79
CA ARG A 51 -15.65 -2.60 -23.06
C ARG A 51 -14.62 -1.81 -23.85
N ASN A 52 -14.68 -0.48 -23.78
CA ASN A 52 -13.84 0.45 -24.53
C ASN A 52 -13.05 1.34 -23.56
N GLY A 53 -11.83 1.72 -23.96
CA GLY A 53 -11.07 2.78 -23.33
C GLY A 53 -11.31 4.15 -23.99
N GLY A 54 -10.93 5.20 -23.26
CA GLY A 54 -10.83 6.54 -23.81
C GLY A 54 -9.49 6.78 -24.51
N ARG A 55 -9.18 8.06 -24.68
CA ARG A 55 -7.88 8.58 -25.09
C ARG A 55 -7.48 9.69 -24.13
N GLU A 56 -6.24 10.11 -24.15
CA GLU A 56 -5.74 11.16 -23.29
C GLU A 56 -6.55 12.46 -23.42
N ASP A 57 -6.89 12.84 -24.64
CA ASP A 57 -7.69 14.01 -25.01
C ASP A 57 -9.21 13.78 -24.98
N ALA A 58 -9.67 12.53 -24.82
CA ALA A 58 -11.07 12.13 -24.85
C ALA A 58 -11.33 10.94 -23.91
N ARG A 59 -11.27 11.17 -22.62
CA ARG A 59 -11.48 10.15 -21.58
C ARG A 59 -12.94 9.65 -21.58
N ILE A 60 -13.14 8.41 -21.12
CA ILE A 60 -14.48 7.95 -20.74
C ILE A 60 -14.62 8.21 -19.25
N THR A 61 -15.65 8.94 -18.84
CA THR A 61 -15.86 9.32 -17.44
C THR A 61 -17.11 8.69 -16.89
N TYR A 62 -16.96 7.90 -15.82
CA TYR A 62 -18.06 7.40 -15.01
C TYR A 62 -18.15 8.29 -13.77
N ARG A 63 -19.29 8.91 -13.54
CA ARG A 63 -19.49 9.87 -12.45
C ARG A 63 -20.81 9.64 -11.73
N SER A 64 -20.73 9.51 -10.40
CA SER A 64 -21.93 9.63 -9.56
C SER A 64 -22.44 11.08 -9.58
N THR A 65 -23.74 11.29 -9.84
CA THR A 65 -24.35 12.64 -9.89
C THR A 65 -24.41 13.30 -8.51
N GLN A 66 -24.35 12.51 -7.45
CA GLN A 66 -24.20 12.94 -6.07
C GLN A 66 -22.98 12.24 -5.46
N MET A 67 -22.11 13.00 -4.80
CA MET A 67 -20.92 12.46 -4.14
C MET A 67 -21.28 11.26 -3.26
N LEU A 68 -20.67 10.09 -3.53
CA LEU A 68 -20.88 8.80 -2.88
C LEU A 68 -22.34 8.30 -2.88
N GLY A 69 -23.22 8.91 -3.70
CA GLY A 69 -24.63 8.53 -3.79
C GLY A 69 -24.87 7.25 -4.59
N ALA A 70 -24.05 6.99 -5.59
CA ALA A 70 -24.08 5.73 -6.35
C ALA A 70 -23.15 4.71 -5.71
N VAL A 71 -23.72 3.58 -5.28
CA VAL A 71 -23.00 2.49 -4.59
C VAL A 71 -22.88 1.31 -5.53
N ILE A 72 -21.66 0.95 -5.93
CA ILE A 72 -21.38 -0.28 -6.67
C ILE A 72 -20.93 -1.34 -5.66
N THR A 73 -21.66 -2.46 -5.58
CA THR A 73 -21.37 -3.47 -4.56
C THR A 73 -21.23 -4.87 -5.13
N GLY A 74 -20.22 -5.60 -4.62
CA GLY A 74 -20.03 -7.03 -4.91
C GLY A 74 -20.99 -7.94 -4.14
N ALA A 75 -21.85 -7.38 -3.28
CA ALA A 75 -22.69 -8.15 -2.38
C ALA A 75 -24.17 -8.20 -2.81
N GLU A 76 -24.88 -9.22 -2.32
CA GLU A 76 -26.32 -9.35 -2.37
C GLU A 76 -26.92 -9.35 -0.95
N GLU A 77 -28.12 -8.78 -0.80
CA GLU A 77 -28.84 -8.82 0.46
C GLU A 77 -29.50 -10.20 0.63
N VAL A 78 -29.38 -10.78 1.83
CA VAL A 78 -29.89 -12.09 2.16
C VAL A 78 -30.92 -11.99 3.27
N LYS A 79 -32.11 -12.51 3.00
CA LYS A 79 -33.24 -12.64 3.92
C LYS A 79 -33.61 -14.11 4.13
N ASN A 80 -34.67 -14.36 4.86
CA ASN A 80 -35.17 -15.72 5.18
C ASN A 80 -34.24 -16.56 6.07
N TRP A 81 -33.51 -15.89 6.91
CA TRP A 81 -32.76 -16.53 7.98
C TRP A 81 -33.71 -17.24 8.96
N LYS A 82 -33.37 -18.45 9.38
CA LYS A 82 -34.12 -19.24 10.36
C LYS A 82 -33.28 -19.44 11.60
N PRO A 83 -33.88 -19.38 12.81
CA PRO A 83 -33.17 -19.73 14.02
C PRO A 83 -32.59 -21.13 13.95
N TYR A 84 -31.35 -21.32 14.42
CA TYR A 84 -30.68 -22.61 14.44
C TYR A 84 -30.36 -23.06 15.87
N GLN A 85 -29.38 -22.47 16.52
CA GLN A 85 -28.98 -22.79 17.89
C GLN A 85 -28.40 -21.56 18.60
N GLY A 86 -28.90 -21.23 19.78
CA GLY A 86 -28.44 -20.06 20.54
C GLY A 86 -28.63 -18.76 19.74
N ASN A 87 -27.53 -18.03 19.53
CA ASN A 87 -27.53 -16.80 18.74
C ASN A 87 -27.29 -17.03 17.23
N VAL A 88 -27.19 -18.32 16.81
CA VAL A 88 -26.90 -18.69 15.43
C VAL A 88 -28.18 -18.86 14.64
N TRP A 89 -28.18 -18.28 13.46
CA TRP A 89 -29.21 -18.43 12.44
C TRP A 89 -28.62 -19.09 11.20
N VAL A 90 -29.46 -19.74 10.40
CA VAL A 90 -29.07 -20.44 9.17
C VAL A 90 -29.85 -19.92 7.97
N CYS A 91 -29.15 -19.75 6.85
CA CYS A 91 -29.75 -19.43 5.56
C CYS A 91 -29.19 -20.35 4.47
N ARG A 92 -30.03 -20.72 3.49
CA ARG A 92 -29.65 -21.55 2.34
C ARG A 92 -29.69 -20.71 1.07
N ILE A 93 -28.60 -20.74 0.34
CA ILE A 93 -28.35 -19.94 -0.86
C ILE A 93 -28.15 -20.89 -2.03
N ASP A 94 -28.96 -20.79 -3.06
CA ASP A 94 -28.77 -21.51 -4.32
C ASP A 94 -27.47 -21.07 -4.98
N ASN A 95 -26.60 -22.01 -5.33
CA ASN A 95 -25.27 -21.71 -5.88
C ASN A 95 -25.31 -21.04 -7.26
N SER A 96 -26.46 -21.03 -7.91
CA SER A 96 -26.61 -20.31 -9.20
C SER A 96 -26.36 -18.77 -9.08
N ILE A 97 -26.52 -18.19 -7.87
CA ILE A 97 -26.24 -16.78 -7.64
C ILE A 97 -24.75 -16.43 -7.84
N PHE A 98 -23.86 -17.39 -7.64
CA PHE A 98 -22.42 -17.23 -7.73
C PHE A 98 -21.87 -17.42 -9.16
N GLY A 99 -22.68 -17.89 -10.10
CA GLY A 99 -22.21 -18.22 -11.45
C GLY A 99 -21.08 -19.26 -11.43
N SER A 100 -19.94 -18.90 -12.02
CA SER A 100 -18.74 -19.76 -12.07
C SER A 100 -17.80 -19.59 -10.87
N TYR A 101 -18.05 -18.61 -10.00
CA TYR A 101 -17.19 -18.27 -8.87
C TYR A 101 -17.98 -18.25 -7.57
N ASN A 102 -17.85 -19.30 -6.78
CA ASN A 102 -18.47 -19.37 -5.45
C ASN A 102 -17.44 -18.97 -4.37
N PRO A 103 -17.57 -17.78 -3.75
CA PRO A 103 -16.65 -17.32 -2.72
C PRO A 103 -16.60 -18.20 -1.47
N TYR A 104 -17.65 -18.96 -1.19
CA TYR A 104 -17.78 -19.84 -0.01
C TYR A 104 -17.22 -21.24 -0.22
N THR A 105 -16.65 -21.50 -1.40
CA THR A 105 -15.88 -22.72 -1.72
C THR A 105 -14.47 -22.38 -2.21
N THR A 106 -14.19 -21.10 -2.42
CA THR A 106 -12.89 -20.61 -2.88
C THR A 106 -12.08 -20.09 -1.70
N TYR A 107 -10.94 -20.72 -1.43
CA TYR A 107 -10.05 -20.26 -0.37
C TYR A 107 -9.16 -19.10 -0.81
N VAL A 108 -8.86 -18.21 0.14
CA VAL A 108 -7.77 -17.24 -0.01
C VAL A 108 -6.47 -18.01 -0.10
N TYR A 109 -5.76 -17.84 -1.20
CA TYR A 109 -4.53 -18.55 -1.49
C TYR A 109 -3.65 -17.77 -2.46
N GLY A 110 -2.35 -17.86 -2.28
CA GLY A 110 -1.35 -17.26 -3.17
C GLY A 110 0.05 -17.33 -2.56
N ASP A 111 1.06 -16.95 -3.33
CA ASP A 111 2.41 -16.84 -2.82
C ASP A 111 2.47 -15.77 -1.72
N TRP A 112 3.36 -16.00 -0.76
CA TRP A 112 3.51 -15.16 0.43
C TRP A 112 2.28 -15.03 1.35
N TYR A 113 1.25 -15.87 1.14
CA TYR A 113 0.13 -16.03 2.07
C TYR A 113 0.48 -17.08 3.14
N PHE A 114 0.49 -16.67 4.40
CA PHE A 114 0.96 -17.50 5.52
C PHE A 114 -0.06 -17.64 6.66
N ALA A 115 -1.32 -17.41 6.40
CA ALA A 115 -2.33 -17.56 7.44
C ALA A 115 -2.30 -18.98 8.03
N GLY A 116 -2.29 -19.08 9.34
CA GLY A 116 -2.25 -20.35 10.05
C GLY A 116 -3.52 -21.20 9.90
N ARG A 117 -4.52 -20.70 9.22
CA ARG A 117 -5.81 -21.34 8.96
C ARG A 117 -6.37 -20.91 7.61
N SER A 118 -7.15 -21.81 6.99
CA SER A 118 -7.80 -21.51 5.71
C SER A 118 -8.96 -20.53 5.90
N LYS A 119 -9.04 -19.54 5.04
CA LYS A 119 -10.12 -18.56 4.93
C LYS A 119 -10.71 -18.58 3.54
N HIS A 120 -12.03 -18.44 3.43
CA HIS A 120 -12.69 -18.30 2.15
C HIS A 120 -12.60 -16.84 1.64
N THR A 121 -12.74 -16.67 0.34
CA THR A 121 -12.93 -15.33 -0.26
C THR A 121 -14.32 -14.77 0.04
N GLY A 122 -15.23 -15.61 0.52
CA GLY A 122 -16.55 -15.25 1.04
C GLY A 122 -16.49 -14.37 2.28
N ALA A 123 -17.52 -13.56 2.45
CA ALA A 123 -17.75 -12.75 3.64
C ALA A 123 -19.24 -12.50 3.86
N VAL A 124 -19.63 -12.41 5.13
CA VAL A 124 -20.98 -12.01 5.56
C VAL A 124 -20.87 -10.63 6.21
N TYR A 125 -21.76 -9.74 5.86
CA TYR A 125 -21.79 -8.38 6.42
C TYR A 125 -23.11 -8.16 7.16
N MET A 126 -23.04 -7.55 8.32
CA MET A 126 -24.22 -7.08 9.06
C MET A 126 -24.09 -5.57 9.27
N ASN A 127 -25.06 -4.80 8.76
CA ASN A 127 -25.05 -3.35 8.85
C ASN A 127 -23.73 -2.72 8.37
N ASP A 128 -23.27 -3.18 7.21
CA ASP A 128 -22.04 -2.79 6.50
C ASP A 128 -20.72 -3.18 7.21
N LYS A 129 -20.76 -3.90 8.34
CA LYS A 129 -19.58 -4.46 9.00
C LYS A 129 -19.36 -5.93 8.60
N MET A 130 -18.14 -6.28 8.22
CA MET A 130 -17.74 -7.65 7.92
C MET A 130 -17.73 -8.49 9.20
N MET A 131 -18.33 -9.67 9.16
CA MET A 131 -18.32 -10.65 10.25
C MET A 131 -17.13 -11.60 10.12
N TYR A 132 -16.65 -12.13 11.23
CA TYR A 132 -15.48 -13.01 11.28
C TYR A 132 -15.82 -14.44 10.85
N GLU A 133 -14.94 -15.06 10.07
CA GLU A 133 -15.12 -16.45 9.63
C GLU A 133 -14.71 -17.44 10.72
N ALA A 134 -15.64 -18.29 11.13
CA ALA A 134 -15.36 -19.39 12.06
C ALA A 134 -14.79 -20.61 11.35
N GLU A 135 -13.90 -21.34 12.02
CA GLU A 135 -13.28 -22.57 11.47
C GLU A 135 -14.23 -23.77 11.46
N SER A 136 -15.28 -23.71 12.25
CA SER A 136 -16.30 -24.76 12.37
C SER A 136 -17.63 -24.17 12.81
N LEU A 137 -18.69 -24.94 12.62
CA LEU A 137 -20.02 -24.59 13.12
C LEU A 137 -20.02 -24.45 14.66
N ASP A 138 -19.29 -25.29 15.38
CA ASP A 138 -19.15 -25.21 16.83
C ASP A 138 -18.48 -23.88 17.26
N ALA A 139 -17.41 -23.48 16.57
CA ALA A 139 -16.76 -22.18 16.82
C ALA A 139 -17.69 -20.99 16.49
N CYS A 140 -18.52 -21.11 15.47
CA CYS A 140 -19.54 -20.10 15.15
C CYS A 140 -20.59 -19.99 16.28
N ILE A 141 -21.05 -21.14 16.80
CA ILE A 141 -22.03 -21.18 17.89
C ILE A 141 -21.46 -20.57 19.17
N LYS A 142 -20.22 -20.91 19.53
CA LYS A 142 -19.55 -20.35 20.71
C LYS A 142 -19.36 -18.85 20.66
N GLY A 143 -19.03 -18.31 19.48
CA GLY A 143 -18.82 -16.87 19.30
C GLY A 143 -17.69 -16.30 20.17
N GLU A 144 -16.62 -17.06 20.37
CA GLU A 144 -15.46 -16.63 21.18
C GLU A 144 -14.77 -15.41 20.56
N VAL A 145 -14.28 -14.52 21.43
CA VAL A 145 -13.52 -13.32 21.01
C VAL A 145 -12.24 -13.72 20.28
N TYR A 146 -11.91 -13.03 19.22
CA TYR A 146 -10.64 -13.12 18.52
C TYR A 146 -9.79 -11.90 18.89
N GLU A 147 -8.92 -12.07 19.88
CA GLU A 147 -8.16 -10.99 20.48
C GLU A 147 -7.05 -10.41 19.58
N CYS A 148 -6.71 -11.08 18.46
CA CYS A 148 -5.72 -10.56 17.50
C CYS A 148 -6.26 -9.43 16.61
N SER A 149 -7.58 -9.22 16.59
CA SER A 149 -8.21 -8.15 15.80
C SER A 149 -7.98 -6.79 16.43
N TRP A 150 -8.06 -5.73 15.61
CA TRP A 150 -8.16 -4.36 16.08
C TRP A 150 -9.50 -4.04 16.77
N GLU A 151 -10.55 -4.80 16.44
CA GLU A 151 -11.88 -4.69 17.03
C GLU A 151 -12.31 -6.04 17.65
N PRO A 152 -11.63 -6.53 18.70
CA PRO A 152 -11.89 -7.86 19.27
C PRO A 152 -13.33 -8.04 19.75
N GLU A 153 -13.97 -7.01 20.24
CA GLU A 153 -15.39 -7.02 20.66
C GLU A 153 -16.35 -7.27 19.48
N ALA A 154 -15.99 -6.89 18.27
CA ALA A 154 -16.77 -7.18 17.06
C ALA A 154 -16.60 -8.62 16.57
N SER A 155 -15.53 -9.28 16.98
CA SER A 155 -15.17 -10.63 16.51
C SER A 155 -16.10 -11.75 17.01
N VAL A 156 -17.00 -11.46 17.93
CA VAL A 156 -18.06 -12.38 18.38
C VAL A 156 -19.13 -12.61 17.31
N TYR A 157 -19.29 -11.67 16.38
CA TYR A 157 -20.15 -11.83 15.20
C TYR A 157 -19.42 -12.72 14.19
N LYS A 158 -19.82 -13.98 14.13
CA LYS A 158 -19.14 -14.98 13.31
C LYS A 158 -20.07 -15.60 12.28
N TRP A 159 -19.47 -16.05 11.20
CA TRP A 159 -20.18 -16.87 10.20
C TRP A 159 -19.40 -18.14 9.89
N TYR A 160 -20.11 -19.14 9.41
CA TYR A 160 -19.58 -20.42 8.93
C TYR A 160 -20.39 -20.87 7.72
N SER A 161 -19.77 -21.57 6.79
CA SER A 161 -20.46 -22.10 5.62
C SER A 161 -20.13 -23.57 5.38
N GLN A 162 -21.07 -24.26 4.77
CA GLN A 162 -20.87 -25.61 4.22
C GLN A 162 -21.67 -25.76 2.92
N GLN A 163 -21.28 -26.74 2.11
CA GLN A 163 -21.99 -27.08 0.88
C GLN A 163 -22.93 -28.26 1.10
N GLU A 164 -24.17 -28.14 0.65
CA GLU A 164 -25.15 -29.21 0.65
C GLU A 164 -25.83 -29.31 -0.73
N GLY A 165 -25.39 -30.24 -1.56
CA GLY A 165 -25.87 -30.35 -2.93
C GLY A 165 -25.53 -29.12 -3.75
N ASN A 166 -26.54 -28.43 -4.28
CA ASN A 166 -26.37 -27.18 -5.03
C ASN A 166 -26.61 -25.93 -4.17
N GLU A 167 -26.49 -26.03 -2.87
CA GLU A 167 -26.71 -24.93 -1.95
C GLU A 167 -25.47 -24.65 -1.10
N THR A 168 -25.20 -23.38 -0.90
CA THR A 168 -24.33 -22.88 0.16
C THR A 168 -25.18 -22.62 1.40
N VAL A 169 -24.91 -23.36 2.48
CA VAL A 169 -25.59 -23.20 3.77
C VAL A 169 -24.75 -22.29 4.64
N LEU A 170 -25.28 -21.12 4.97
CA LEU A 170 -24.63 -20.12 5.80
C LEU A 170 -25.20 -20.15 7.22
N TYR A 171 -24.30 -20.16 8.19
CA TYR A 171 -24.61 -19.99 9.60
C TYR A 171 -24.03 -18.66 10.08
N GLY A 172 -24.83 -17.84 10.76
CA GLY A 172 -24.38 -16.55 11.28
C GLY A 172 -24.73 -16.42 12.76
N ASN A 173 -23.74 -16.08 13.59
CA ASN A 173 -23.95 -15.74 14.99
C ASN A 173 -24.17 -14.23 15.09
N PHE A 174 -25.42 -13.83 15.26
CA PHE A 174 -25.84 -12.42 15.25
C PHE A 174 -25.98 -11.81 16.64
N GLN A 175 -25.48 -12.50 17.70
CA GLN A 175 -25.44 -11.98 19.06
C GLN A 175 -26.81 -11.51 19.59
N GLY A 176 -27.85 -12.32 19.34
CA GLY A 176 -29.22 -12.05 19.79
C GLY A 176 -30.05 -11.13 18.89
N LYS A 177 -29.47 -10.57 17.83
CA LYS A 177 -30.21 -9.79 16.83
C LYS A 177 -30.95 -10.73 15.84
N ASN A 178 -32.07 -10.25 15.30
CA ASN A 178 -32.80 -10.94 14.23
C ASN A 178 -32.24 -10.50 12.86
N PRO A 179 -31.52 -11.35 12.13
CA PRO A 179 -30.90 -10.99 10.85
C PRO A 179 -31.92 -10.60 9.77
N ASN A 180 -33.20 -10.97 9.91
CA ASN A 180 -34.23 -10.55 8.95
C ASN A 180 -34.67 -9.09 9.17
N GLU A 181 -34.38 -8.51 10.31
CA GLU A 181 -34.65 -7.11 10.65
C GLU A 181 -33.43 -6.22 10.44
N GLU A 182 -32.24 -6.83 10.31
CA GLU A 182 -30.98 -6.16 10.04
C GLU A 182 -30.66 -6.17 8.53
N LYS A 183 -29.74 -5.31 8.09
CA LYS A 183 -29.17 -5.39 6.74
C LYS A 183 -28.05 -6.46 6.72
N VAL A 184 -28.38 -7.66 6.25
CA VAL A 184 -27.41 -8.74 6.11
C VAL A 184 -27.12 -8.96 4.64
N GLU A 185 -25.84 -8.90 4.26
CA GLU A 185 -25.37 -9.06 2.89
C GLU A 185 -24.26 -10.11 2.82
N ILE A 186 -24.10 -10.71 1.66
CA ILE A 186 -23.03 -11.66 1.34
C ILE A 186 -22.32 -11.21 0.08
N ASN A 187 -21.01 -11.31 0.00
CA ASN A 187 -20.31 -11.05 -1.24
C ASN A 187 -20.50 -12.21 -2.23
N VAL A 188 -20.77 -11.88 -3.48
CA VAL A 188 -21.02 -12.85 -4.55
C VAL A 188 -20.19 -12.57 -5.80
N ARG A 189 -19.61 -11.37 -5.91
CA ARG A 189 -18.81 -10.94 -7.07
C ARG A 189 -17.35 -10.77 -6.66
N ARG A 190 -16.49 -11.23 -7.52
CA ARG A 190 -15.04 -11.11 -7.32
C ARG A 190 -14.56 -9.66 -7.46
N GLU A 191 -15.15 -8.90 -8.35
CA GLU A 191 -14.80 -7.54 -8.70
C GLU A 191 -16.06 -6.67 -8.78
N CYS A 192 -15.90 -5.34 -8.64
CA CYS A 192 -16.99 -4.38 -8.81
C CYS A 192 -16.84 -3.56 -10.11
N PHE A 193 -15.62 -3.06 -10.39
CA PHE A 193 -15.38 -2.20 -11.56
C PHE A 193 -13.98 -2.47 -12.12
N MET A 194 -13.87 -3.37 -13.07
CA MET A 194 -12.58 -3.74 -13.65
C MET A 194 -12.76 -4.27 -15.07
N PRO A 195 -11.98 -3.81 -16.07
CA PRO A 195 -12.07 -4.37 -17.41
C PRO A 195 -11.64 -5.83 -17.43
N SER A 196 -12.42 -6.69 -18.07
CA SER A 196 -12.02 -8.09 -18.32
C SER A 196 -10.86 -8.20 -19.32
N LYS A 197 -10.58 -7.13 -20.06
CA LYS A 197 -9.52 -7.04 -21.07
C LYS A 197 -8.45 -6.05 -20.66
N THR A 198 -7.22 -6.34 -21.01
CA THR A 198 -6.10 -5.40 -20.91
C THR A 198 -6.20 -4.29 -21.96
N GLY A 199 -5.51 -3.16 -21.73
CA GLY A 199 -5.43 -2.05 -22.68
C GLY A 199 -6.65 -1.11 -22.71
N VAL A 200 -7.62 -1.28 -21.81
CA VAL A 200 -8.78 -0.39 -21.67
C VAL A 200 -8.40 0.82 -20.82
N GLY A 201 -7.68 1.75 -21.41
CA GLY A 201 -7.09 2.91 -20.74
C GLY A 201 -7.96 4.16 -20.71
N TYR A 202 -7.42 5.22 -20.06
CA TYR A 202 -8.00 6.58 -20.04
C TYR A 202 -9.46 6.64 -19.58
N ILE A 203 -9.76 5.87 -18.52
CA ILE A 203 -11.04 5.92 -17.83
C ILE A 203 -10.92 6.79 -16.58
N THR A 204 -11.94 7.55 -16.28
CA THR A 204 -12.13 8.26 -15.01
C THR A 204 -13.31 7.67 -14.26
N VAL A 205 -13.11 7.30 -12.98
CA VAL A 205 -14.18 6.86 -12.07
C VAL A 205 -14.22 7.84 -10.90
N SER A 206 -15.34 8.54 -10.71
CA SER A 206 -15.44 9.67 -9.79
C SER A 206 -16.72 9.65 -8.96
N GLY A 207 -16.55 9.78 -7.64
CA GLY A 207 -17.66 10.03 -6.70
C GLY A 207 -18.50 8.81 -6.31
N PHE A 208 -18.00 7.58 -6.48
CA PHE A 208 -18.70 6.35 -6.12
C PHE A 208 -18.31 5.83 -4.74
N SER A 209 -19.25 5.13 -4.08
CA SER A 209 -18.94 4.16 -3.04
C SER A 209 -18.84 2.76 -3.68
N ILE A 210 -17.69 2.07 -3.53
CA ILE A 210 -17.42 0.75 -4.10
C ILE A 210 -17.03 -0.19 -2.98
N ASN A 211 -17.77 -1.32 -2.84
CA ASN A 211 -17.58 -2.13 -1.66
C ASN A 211 -17.95 -3.61 -1.81
N LYS A 212 -17.50 -4.41 -0.81
CA LYS A 212 -17.94 -5.79 -0.53
C LYS A 212 -17.68 -6.78 -1.67
N ALA A 213 -16.50 -6.71 -2.30
CA ALA A 213 -16.11 -7.70 -3.28
C ALA A 213 -15.39 -8.90 -2.65
N ALA A 214 -15.55 -10.07 -3.28
CA ALA A 214 -14.91 -11.32 -2.94
C ALA A 214 -13.56 -11.47 -3.68
N THR A 215 -12.69 -10.45 -3.55
CA THR A 215 -11.39 -10.43 -4.20
C THR A 215 -10.51 -11.58 -3.70
N THR A 216 -9.63 -12.08 -4.56
CA THR A 216 -8.65 -13.10 -4.19
C THR A 216 -7.39 -12.46 -3.64
N TRP A 217 -6.51 -13.28 -3.04
CA TRP A 217 -5.19 -12.82 -2.66
C TRP A 217 -4.46 -12.28 -3.89
N ALA A 218 -3.87 -11.11 -3.75
CA ALA A 218 -3.09 -10.46 -4.79
C ALA A 218 -1.60 -10.78 -4.58
N PRO A 219 -1.06 -11.76 -5.32
CA PRO A 219 0.31 -12.22 -5.16
C PRO A 219 1.29 -11.33 -5.93
N PRO A 220 2.57 -11.25 -5.51
CA PRO A 220 3.54 -10.44 -6.22
C PRO A 220 4.00 -11.04 -7.55
N ALA A 221 3.96 -12.36 -7.68
CA ALA A 221 4.49 -13.06 -8.87
C ALA A 221 3.45 -13.34 -9.95
N ALA A 222 2.18 -12.94 -9.79
CA ALA A 222 1.11 -13.28 -10.71
C ALA A 222 0.08 -12.16 -10.89
N TYR A 223 -1.02 -12.46 -11.56
CA TYR A 223 -2.14 -11.56 -11.74
C TYR A 223 -2.72 -11.10 -10.40
N GLN A 224 -3.00 -9.82 -10.31
CA GLN A 224 -3.58 -9.19 -9.13
C GLN A 224 -4.93 -8.56 -9.47
N ASP A 225 -6.00 -9.04 -8.86
CA ASP A 225 -7.31 -8.39 -8.92
C ASP A 225 -7.58 -7.51 -7.70
N GLY A 226 -8.55 -6.62 -7.85
CA GLY A 226 -9.06 -5.75 -6.80
C GLY A 226 -10.54 -5.46 -7.02
N MET A 227 -11.18 -4.74 -6.12
CA MET A 227 -12.56 -4.30 -6.35
C MET A 227 -12.67 -3.40 -7.57
N ILE A 228 -11.68 -2.54 -7.79
CA ILE A 228 -11.56 -1.64 -8.93
C ILE A 228 -10.12 -1.59 -9.40
N GLY A 229 -9.90 -1.44 -10.70
CA GLY A 229 -8.57 -1.23 -11.26
C GLY A 229 -8.52 -1.18 -12.78
N PRO A 230 -7.38 -0.72 -13.33
CA PRO A 230 -7.17 -0.52 -14.75
C PRO A 230 -6.90 -1.79 -15.56
N HIS A 231 -6.55 -2.90 -14.95
CA HIS A 231 -6.19 -4.17 -15.59
C HIS A 231 -5.19 -4.01 -16.74
N TRP A 232 -3.93 -3.63 -16.44
CA TRP A 232 -2.85 -3.51 -17.43
C TRP A 232 -3.20 -2.56 -18.57
N SER A 233 -3.42 -1.31 -18.24
CA SER A 233 -3.70 -0.25 -19.19
C SER A 233 -3.03 1.06 -18.78
N LYS A 234 -3.35 2.16 -19.45
CA LYS A 234 -2.74 3.46 -19.19
C LYS A 234 -3.77 4.50 -18.76
N GLY A 235 -3.32 5.38 -17.87
CA GLY A 235 -3.94 6.69 -17.64
C GLY A 235 -5.31 6.67 -16.99
N TRP A 236 -5.62 5.73 -16.09
CA TRP A 236 -6.84 5.79 -15.29
C TRP A 236 -6.78 6.89 -14.24
N ILE A 237 -7.95 7.44 -13.91
CA ILE A 237 -8.15 8.33 -12.76
C ILE A 237 -9.24 7.72 -11.90
N ILE A 238 -8.92 7.44 -10.64
CA ILE A 238 -9.87 7.02 -9.59
C ILE A 238 -9.87 8.14 -8.55
N GLU A 239 -10.99 8.83 -8.41
CA GLU A 239 -11.04 10.03 -7.58
C GLU A 239 -12.35 10.19 -6.82
N ASP A 240 -12.26 10.84 -5.65
CA ASP A 240 -13.42 11.21 -4.84
C ASP A 240 -14.31 10.00 -4.49
N CYS A 241 -13.72 8.79 -4.37
CA CYS A 241 -14.42 7.54 -4.12
C CYS A 241 -14.23 7.06 -2.68
N GLU A 242 -15.19 6.29 -2.19
CA GLU A 242 -15.04 5.44 -1.02
C GLU A 242 -14.86 4.00 -1.47
N ILE A 243 -13.77 3.35 -1.04
CA ILE A 243 -13.41 1.97 -1.39
C ILE A 243 -13.29 1.17 -0.10
N SER A 244 -14.18 0.21 0.13
CA SER A 244 -14.23 -0.43 1.44
C SER A 244 -14.72 -1.88 1.44
N ASN A 245 -14.37 -2.61 2.50
CA ASN A 245 -14.87 -3.96 2.76
C ASN A 245 -14.53 -4.98 1.66
N SER A 246 -13.33 -4.88 1.07
CA SER A 246 -12.82 -5.93 0.20
C SER A 246 -12.28 -7.10 1.01
N LYS A 247 -12.51 -8.34 0.55
CA LYS A 247 -11.91 -9.50 1.22
C LYS A 247 -10.38 -9.48 1.17
N CYS A 248 -9.79 -9.03 0.05
CA CYS A 248 -8.36 -8.84 -0.08
C CYS A 248 -8.04 -7.39 -0.48
N ALA A 249 -7.91 -7.09 -1.76
CA ALA A 249 -7.47 -5.77 -2.22
C ALA A 249 -8.62 -4.83 -2.59
N GLY A 250 -8.48 -3.53 -2.26
CA GLY A 250 -9.40 -2.48 -2.67
C GLY A 250 -9.18 -2.08 -4.12
N ILE A 251 -8.08 -1.39 -4.40
CA ILE A 251 -7.68 -0.97 -5.76
C ILE A 251 -6.51 -1.82 -6.22
N SER A 252 -6.58 -2.36 -7.44
CA SER A 252 -5.46 -3.05 -8.08
C SER A 252 -4.94 -2.26 -9.28
N LEU A 253 -3.67 -1.88 -9.23
CA LEU A 253 -2.88 -1.37 -10.35
C LEU A 253 -1.94 -2.46 -10.89
N GLY A 254 -2.34 -3.73 -10.78
CA GLY A 254 -1.49 -4.90 -11.03
C GLY A 254 -1.31 -5.26 -12.49
N LYS A 255 -0.54 -6.34 -12.68
CA LYS A 255 -0.20 -6.84 -14.01
C LYS A 255 -1.33 -7.69 -14.63
N TYR A 256 -1.18 -7.96 -15.92
CA TYR A 256 -1.98 -8.89 -16.71
C TYR A 256 -1.81 -10.35 -16.23
N LEU A 257 -2.77 -11.22 -16.58
CA LEU A 257 -2.65 -12.66 -16.42
C LEU A 257 -1.66 -13.21 -17.48
N ASP A 258 -0.60 -13.87 -17.04
CA ASP A 258 0.36 -14.56 -17.89
C ASP A 258 0.27 -16.09 -17.67
N PRO A 259 -0.46 -16.83 -18.50
CA PRO A 259 -0.63 -18.28 -18.32
C PRO A 259 0.69 -19.07 -18.40
N GLU A 260 1.73 -18.49 -18.96
CA GLU A 260 3.04 -19.14 -19.05
C GLU A 260 3.95 -18.88 -17.86
N ASN A 261 3.63 -17.86 -17.02
CA ASN A 261 4.43 -17.48 -15.86
C ASN A 261 3.69 -17.54 -14.55
N ASP A 262 2.38 -17.28 -14.56
CA ASP A 262 1.56 -17.21 -13.33
C ASP A 262 1.20 -18.63 -12.79
N HIS A 263 2.15 -19.55 -12.86
CA HIS A 263 1.94 -20.96 -12.50
C HIS A 263 1.89 -21.21 -11.02
N TYR A 264 2.38 -20.30 -10.20
CA TYR A 264 2.49 -20.51 -8.75
C TYR A 264 1.16 -20.93 -8.11
N PHE A 265 0.05 -20.51 -8.68
CA PHE A 265 -1.28 -20.84 -8.19
C PHE A 265 -1.83 -22.15 -8.69
N THR A 266 -1.38 -22.63 -9.82
CA THR A 266 -1.98 -23.78 -10.51
C THR A 266 -1.23 -25.06 -10.26
N TYR A 267 0.07 -24.96 -9.93
CA TYR A 267 0.94 -26.13 -9.76
C TYR A 267 1.88 -25.94 -8.57
N LYS A 268 2.31 -27.04 -7.97
CA LYS A 268 3.37 -27.02 -6.95
C LYS A 268 4.71 -26.76 -7.63
N HIS A 269 5.18 -25.53 -7.58
CA HIS A 269 6.28 -25.10 -8.43
C HIS A 269 7.65 -25.40 -7.86
N VAL A 270 8.53 -25.76 -8.76
CA VAL A 270 9.96 -25.90 -8.53
C VAL A 270 10.69 -24.55 -8.64
N LYS A 271 10.12 -23.55 -9.33
CA LYS A 271 10.64 -22.19 -9.33
C LYS A 271 10.20 -21.44 -8.09
N SER A 272 11.10 -20.70 -7.45
CA SER A 272 10.77 -19.86 -6.32
C SER A 272 9.92 -18.64 -6.75
N PRO A 273 9.10 -18.06 -5.86
CA PRO A 273 8.37 -16.82 -6.15
C PRO A 273 9.28 -15.69 -6.63
N THR A 274 10.45 -15.50 -6.02
CA THR A 274 11.43 -14.49 -6.43
C THR A 274 11.98 -14.71 -7.85
N GLN A 275 12.14 -15.97 -8.28
CA GLN A 275 12.51 -16.26 -9.66
C GLN A 275 11.38 -15.93 -10.63
N MET A 276 10.15 -16.25 -10.25
CA MET A 276 8.98 -15.93 -11.08
C MET A 276 8.76 -14.42 -11.20
N GLU A 277 9.12 -13.64 -10.18
CA GLU A 277 9.09 -12.19 -10.23
C GLU A 277 10.07 -11.64 -11.26
N ARG A 278 11.34 -12.08 -11.27
CA ARG A 278 12.31 -11.72 -12.30
C ARG A 278 11.85 -12.12 -13.69
N ASP A 279 11.32 -13.35 -13.82
CA ASP A 279 10.78 -13.82 -15.09
C ASP A 279 9.64 -12.90 -15.56
N ALA A 280 8.75 -12.46 -14.68
CA ALA A 280 7.64 -11.57 -15.01
C ALA A 280 8.11 -10.21 -15.52
N VAL A 281 9.12 -9.61 -14.89
CA VAL A 281 9.71 -8.33 -15.30
C VAL A 281 10.33 -8.44 -16.69
N CYS A 282 11.15 -9.46 -16.94
CA CYS A 282 11.74 -9.70 -18.25
C CYS A 282 10.69 -9.98 -19.33
N ARG A 283 9.67 -10.77 -19.00
CA ARG A 283 8.55 -11.09 -19.90
C ARG A 283 7.66 -9.89 -20.17
N GLY A 284 7.56 -8.95 -19.21
CA GLY A 284 6.79 -7.72 -19.35
C GLY A 284 7.14 -6.92 -20.60
N GLN A 285 8.41 -6.95 -21.02
CA GLN A 285 8.87 -6.31 -22.26
C GLN A 285 8.13 -6.85 -23.48
N TYR A 286 7.89 -8.15 -23.55
CA TYR A 286 7.15 -8.80 -24.64
C TYR A 286 5.65 -8.49 -24.57
N HIS A 287 5.13 -8.19 -23.40
CA HIS A 287 3.72 -7.82 -23.16
C HIS A 287 3.47 -6.31 -23.18
N GLY A 288 4.44 -5.54 -23.68
CA GLY A 288 4.32 -4.10 -23.87
C GLY A 288 4.37 -3.30 -22.58
N TRP A 289 5.18 -3.72 -21.60
CA TRP A 289 5.47 -2.95 -20.42
C TRP A 289 6.36 -1.75 -20.77
N LEU A 290 5.71 -0.72 -21.28
CA LEU A 290 6.33 0.50 -21.79
C LEU A 290 5.54 1.72 -21.28
N LYS A 291 6.24 2.83 -21.03
CA LYS A 291 5.68 4.10 -20.55
C LYS A 291 4.50 4.61 -21.40
N GLU A 292 4.53 4.33 -22.69
CA GLU A 292 3.49 4.73 -23.65
C GLU A 292 2.21 3.89 -23.55
N LYS A 293 2.27 2.71 -22.95
CA LYS A 293 1.17 1.73 -22.96
C LYS A 293 0.57 1.42 -21.62
N VAL A 294 1.36 1.49 -20.53
CA VAL A 294 0.95 1.04 -19.19
C VAL A 294 1.30 2.08 -18.15
N GLY A 295 0.51 2.14 -17.08
CA GLY A 295 0.78 3.00 -15.94
C GLY A 295 0.21 4.41 -16.07
N SER A 296 0.85 5.38 -15.44
CA SER A 296 0.43 6.79 -15.40
C SER A 296 -0.99 6.96 -14.85
N HIS A 297 -1.35 6.17 -13.84
CA HIS A 297 -2.63 6.27 -13.17
C HIS A 297 -2.62 7.37 -12.10
N ILE A 298 -3.78 7.90 -11.79
CA ILE A 298 -4.00 8.84 -10.68
C ILE A 298 -5.04 8.24 -9.76
N VAL A 299 -4.67 8.04 -8.49
CA VAL A 299 -5.62 7.69 -7.42
C VAL A 299 -5.60 8.83 -6.42
N ARG A 300 -6.73 9.54 -6.27
CA ARG A 300 -6.74 10.73 -5.43
C ARG A 300 -8.04 11.01 -4.73
N ARG A 301 -7.95 11.63 -3.55
CA ARG A 301 -9.09 12.06 -2.72
C ARG A 301 -10.08 10.93 -2.46
N CYS A 302 -9.55 9.70 -2.33
CA CYS A 302 -10.33 8.53 -1.99
C CYS A 302 -10.22 8.23 -0.49
N ASN A 303 -11.33 7.73 0.08
CA ASN A 303 -11.35 7.11 1.40
C ASN A 303 -11.29 5.60 1.22
N ILE A 304 -10.19 4.96 1.64
CA ILE A 304 -9.92 3.53 1.39
C ILE A 304 -9.74 2.83 2.72
N HIS A 305 -10.60 1.86 3.03
CA HIS A 305 -10.58 1.25 4.35
C HIS A 305 -11.20 -0.16 4.41
N ASN A 306 -10.89 -0.89 5.48
CA ASN A 306 -11.43 -2.23 5.74
C ASN A 306 -11.25 -3.20 4.54
N CYS A 307 -10.08 -3.14 3.92
CA CYS A 307 -9.63 -4.10 2.93
C CYS A 307 -8.59 -5.01 3.62
N GLU A 308 -8.79 -6.34 3.56
CA GLU A 308 -8.07 -7.23 4.47
C GLU A 308 -6.67 -7.63 3.98
N GLN A 309 -6.29 -7.29 2.74
CA GLN A 309 -4.92 -7.41 2.26
C GLN A 309 -4.29 -6.05 1.96
N GLY A 310 -4.92 -5.23 1.15
CA GLY A 310 -4.33 -3.97 0.73
C GLY A 310 -5.36 -2.92 0.34
N GLY A 311 -5.09 -1.66 0.68
CA GLY A 311 -5.90 -0.55 0.19
C GLY A 311 -5.68 -0.35 -1.30
N ILE A 312 -4.42 -0.16 -1.69
CA ILE A 312 -3.95 -0.08 -3.08
C ILE A 312 -2.81 -1.07 -3.26
N ILE A 313 -2.94 -1.94 -4.23
CA ILE A 313 -1.89 -2.87 -4.59
C ILE A 313 -1.47 -2.65 -6.05
N GLY A 314 -0.25 -3.04 -6.40
CA GLY A 314 0.20 -2.99 -7.77
C GLY A 314 1.45 -3.82 -8.00
N ARG A 315 1.54 -4.37 -9.22
CA ARG A 315 2.75 -4.98 -9.74
C ARG A 315 2.90 -4.57 -11.19
N MET A 316 4.01 -3.93 -11.51
CA MET A 316 4.38 -3.49 -12.86
C MET A 316 3.37 -2.52 -13.50
N GLY A 317 2.08 -2.73 -13.33
CA GLY A 317 1.01 -1.89 -13.92
C GLY A 317 0.89 -0.51 -13.28
N GLY A 318 1.38 -0.33 -12.05
CA GLY A 318 1.32 0.93 -11.32
C GLY A 318 2.43 1.94 -11.65
N VAL A 319 3.33 1.64 -12.56
CA VAL A 319 4.47 2.52 -12.93
C VAL A 319 4.01 3.91 -13.39
N PHE A 320 4.81 4.94 -13.13
CA PHE A 320 4.55 6.34 -13.53
C PHE A 320 3.27 6.95 -12.93
N SER A 321 2.75 6.38 -11.87
CA SER A 321 1.47 6.76 -11.27
C SER A 321 1.63 7.78 -10.14
N VAL A 322 0.54 8.52 -9.86
CA VAL A 322 0.45 9.44 -8.74
C VAL A 322 -0.66 8.99 -7.80
N ILE A 323 -0.30 8.73 -6.55
CA ILE A 323 -1.23 8.37 -5.48
C ILE A 323 -1.22 9.50 -4.46
N GLU A 324 -2.29 10.32 -4.43
CA GLU A 324 -2.27 11.58 -3.69
C GLU A 324 -3.57 11.92 -2.99
N ASP A 325 -3.46 12.65 -1.88
CA ASP A 325 -4.60 13.18 -1.14
C ASP A 325 -5.62 12.09 -0.72
N ASN A 326 -5.17 10.84 -0.47
CA ASN A 326 -6.03 9.76 -0.05
C ASN A 326 -5.99 9.58 1.47
N HIS A 327 -7.13 9.19 2.03
CA HIS A 327 -7.26 8.71 3.40
C HIS A 327 -7.31 7.17 3.36
N ILE A 328 -6.27 6.51 3.88
CA ILE A 328 -6.13 5.06 3.86
C ILE A 328 -6.01 4.56 5.29
N HIS A 329 -6.96 3.71 5.73
CA HIS A 329 -6.99 3.30 7.13
C HIS A 329 -7.66 1.95 7.35
N HIS A 330 -7.38 1.34 8.50
CA HIS A 330 -7.96 0.06 8.91
C HIS A 330 -7.77 -1.04 7.85
N ILE A 331 -6.55 -1.13 7.29
CA ILE A 331 -6.18 -2.19 6.36
C ILE A 331 -5.70 -3.41 7.14
N ASN A 332 -6.28 -4.58 6.83
CA ASN A 332 -6.18 -5.81 7.61
C ASN A 332 -6.71 -5.63 9.05
N ASN A 333 -7.82 -4.96 9.17
CA ASN A 333 -8.42 -4.63 10.46
C ASN A 333 -8.85 -5.87 11.26
N MET A 334 -9.35 -6.88 10.59
CA MET A 334 -9.80 -8.12 11.21
C MET A 334 -8.65 -9.05 11.61
N MET A 335 -7.46 -8.88 11.04
CA MET A 335 -6.29 -9.74 11.26
C MET A 335 -6.55 -11.22 10.98
N GLU A 336 -7.50 -11.52 10.10
CA GLU A 336 -7.82 -12.89 9.68
C GLU A 336 -6.91 -13.40 8.58
N LEU A 337 -6.39 -12.50 7.75
CA LEU A 337 -5.38 -12.81 6.73
C LEU A 337 -3.99 -12.52 7.27
N GLY A 338 -3.03 -13.33 6.87
CA GLY A 338 -1.63 -13.18 7.23
C GLY A 338 -0.72 -13.48 6.06
N GLY A 339 0.37 -12.75 5.94
CA GLY A 339 1.32 -12.93 4.87
C GLY A 339 2.22 -11.73 4.66
N ALA A 340 3.07 -11.82 3.65
CA ALA A 340 4.04 -10.77 3.35
C ALA A 340 3.52 -9.73 2.33
N GLU A 341 2.22 -9.73 2.02
CA GLU A 341 1.66 -8.86 0.98
C GLU A 341 0.58 -7.90 1.52
N ILE A 342 0.72 -7.45 2.78
CA ILE A 342 -0.32 -6.65 3.45
C ILE A 342 0.21 -5.25 3.77
N ALA A 343 -0.43 -4.21 3.20
CA ALA A 343 -0.12 -2.82 3.48
C ALA A 343 -1.29 -1.89 3.07
N GLY A 344 -1.28 -0.65 3.57
CA GLY A 344 -2.14 0.42 3.05
C GLY A 344 -1.94 0.61 1.55
N ILE A 345 -0.67 0.73 1.14
CA ILE A 345 -0.26 0.72 -0.26
C ILE A 345 0.89 -0.29 -0.44
N LYS A 346 0.75 -1.23 -1.35
CA LYS A 346 1.77 -2.24 -1.67
C LYS A 346 2.05 -2.24 -3.17
N MET A 347 3.29 -1.90 -3.55
CA MET A 347 3.68 -1.81 -4.96
C MET A 347 4.98 -2.57 -5.22
N HIS A 348 4.97 -3.42 -6.24
CA HIS A 348 6.16 -4.00 -6.86
C HIS A 348 6.47 -3.29 -8.17
N ALA A 349 7.75 -3.10 -8.48
CA ALA A 349 8.22 -2.35 -9.64
C ALA A 349 7.60 -0.94 -9.68
N ALA A 350 7.74 -0.22 -8.57
CA ALA A 350 7.27 1.15 -8.43
C ALA A 350 8.26 2.11 -9.10
N ILE A 351 8.26 2.15 -10.45
CA ILE A 351 9.12 3.02 -11.24
C ILE A 351 8.41 4.37 -11.42
N ASP A 352 9.08 5.47 -11.04
CA ASP A 352 8.55 6.83 -11.14
C ASP A 352 7.18 7.02 -10.47
N VAL A 353 6.92 6.35 -9.36
CA VAL A 353 5.65 6.49 -8.62
C VAL A 353 5.77 7.58 -7.57
N ILE A 354 4.79 8.46 -7.50
CA ILE A 354 4.70 9.52 -6.51
C ILE A 354 3.58 9.22 -5.53
N TYR A 355 3.93 9.09 -4.25
CA TYR A 355 2.99 8.98 -3.13
C TYR A 355 3.04 10.29 -2.35
N ARG A 356 2.02 11.13 -2.45
CA ARG A 356 2.06 12.44 -1.80
C ARG A 356 0.77 12.85 -1.12
N ARG A 357 0.90 13.53 0.02
CA ARG A 357 -0.22 14.07 0.79
C ARG A 357 -1.29 13.02 1.09
N ASN A 358 -0.87 11.77 1.36
CA ASN A 358 -1.78 10.76 1.84
C ASN A 358 -1.78 10.76 3.37
N TYR A 359 -2.93 10.46 3.94
CA TYR A 359 -3.13 10.23 5.36
C TYR A 359 -3.34 8.74 5.58
N ILE A 360 -2.36 8.07 6.20
CA ILE A 360 -2.31 6.61 6.33
C ILE A 360 -2.17 6.22 7.80
N HIS A 361 -3.16 5.53 8.35
CA HIS A 361 -3.16 5.13 9.74
C HIS A 361 -3.96 3.85 10.02
N HIS A 362 -3.68 3.22 11.17
CA HIS A 362 -4.33 1.95 11.56
C HIS A 362 -4.26 0.90 10.44
N CYS A 363 -3.17 0.89 9.70
CA CYS A 363 -2.82 -0.17 8.77
C CYS A 363 -1.78 -1.08 9.43
N THR A 364 -1.75 -2.36 9.07
CA THR A 364 -0.67 -3.24 9.52
C THR A 364 0.68 -2.70 9.06
N MET A 365 0.75 -2.14 7.87
CA MET A 365 1.86 -1.41 7.31
C MET A 365 1.34 -0.24 6.45
N GLY A 366 2.02 0.90 6.44
CA GLY A 366 1.62 2.06 5.67
C GLY A 366 1.88 1.89 4.16
N ILE A 367 3.10 2.20 3.72
CA ILE A 367 3.53 2.03 2.32
C ILE A 367 4.63 0.97 2.25
N TRP A 368 4.50 0.03 1.33
CA TRP A 368 5.53 -0.95 1.02
C TRP A 368 5.92 -0.84 -0.46
N CYS A 369 7.10 -0.28 -0.71
CA CYS A 369 7.76 -0.30 -2.02
C CYS A 369 8.64 -1.53 -2.09
N ASP A 370 8.16 -2.59 -2.74
CA ASP A 370 8.82 -3.87 -2.83
C ASP A 370 9.32 -4.09 -4.27
N TRP A 371 10.45 -4.74 -4.39
CA TRP A 371 11.10 -5.07 -5.64
C TRP A 371 11.08 -3.94 -6.70
N GLU A 372 12.26 -3.41 -7.01
CA GLU A 372 12.49 -2.50 -8.12
C GLU A 372 11.83 -1.11 -7.94
N ALA A 373 11.70 -0.62 -6.70
CA ALA A 373 11.37 0.79 -6.52
C ALA A 373 12.52 1.64 -7.04
N GLN A 374 12.26 2.44 -8.08
CA GLN A 374 13.25 3.28 -8.76
C GLN A 374 12.61 4.58 -9.25
N GLY A 375 13.25 5.73 -9.06
CA GLY A 375 12.65 7.04 -9.34
C GLY A 375 11.43 7.37 -8.47
N THR A 376 11.21 6.59 -7.42
CA THR A 376 10.02 6.67 -6.56
C THR A 376 10.16 7.76 -5.50
N ARG A 377 9.07 8.51 -5.27
CA ARG A 377 9.03 9.57 -4.27
C ARG A 377 7.86 9.43 -3.31
N ILE A 378 8.14 9.46 -2.00
CA ILE A 378 7.16 9.46 -0.91
C ILE A 378 7.27 10.80 -0.20
N THR A 379 6.29 11.70 -0.37
CA THR A 379 6.42 13.10 0.09
C THR A 379 5.14 13.65 0.70
N GLN A 380 5.30 14.47 1.75
CA GLN A 380 4.20 15.20 2.41
C GLN A 380 3.08 14.28 2.94
N ASN A 381 3.38 13.02 3.30
CA ASN A 381 2.39 12.11 3.86
C ASN A 381 2.37 12.18 5.39
N LEU A 382 1.22 11.86 5.95
CA LEU A 382 1.02 11.69 7.39
C LEU A 382 0.80 10.21 7.70
N PHE A 383 1.62 9.67 8.60
CA PHE A 383 1.52 8.30 9.10
C PHE A 383 1.44 8.31 10.63
N HIS A 384 0.53 7.52 11.18
CA HIS A 384 0.51 7.18 12.60
C HIS A 384 -0.24 5.87 12.85
N ASP A 385 0.03 5.22 13.97
CA ASP A 385 -0.65 3.99 14.38
C ASP A 385 -0.64 2.86 13.33
N ASN A 386 0.38 2.82 12.45
CA ASN A 386 0.58 1.74 11.49
C ASN A 386 1.34 0.61 12.18
N GLN A 387 0.59 -0.29 12.79
CA GLN A 387 1.13 -1.38 13.60
C GLN A 387 0.15 -2.53 13.70
N ARG A 388 0.59 -3.61 14.30
CA ARG A 388 -0.29 -4.72 14.71
C ARG A 388 -0.78 -4.51 16.14
N PRO A 389 -1.95 -5.04 16.51
CA PRO A 389 -2.35 -5.11 17.90
C PRO A 389 -1.27 -5.75 18.78
N GLU A 390 -1.14 -5.33 20.03
CA GLU A 390 -0.10 -5.81 20.96
C GLU A 390 -0.05 -7.34 21.04
N PHE A 391 -1.19 -7.97 21.15
CA PHE A 391 -1.30 -9.42 21.19
C PHE A 391 -0.82 -10.09 19.89
N ALA A 392 -1.13 -9.52 18.75
CA ALA A 392 -0.74 -10.07 17.45
C ALA A 392 0.78 -10.01 17.22
N LYS A 393 1.50 -9.11 17.90
CA LYS A 393 2.97 -9.05 17.85
C LYS A 393 3.65 -10.31 18.39
N GLN A 394 2.96 -11.09 19.21
CA GLN A 394 3.49 -12.32 19.82
C GLN A 394 3.24 -13.57 18.96
N LEU A 395 2.45 -13.47 17.88
CA LEU A 395 2.15 -14.61 17.02
C LEU A 395 3.32 -14.89 16.06
N LYS A 396 3.67 -16.18 15.94
CA LYS A 396 4.66 -16.63 14.94
C LYS A 396 4.16 -16.39 13.52
N GLY A 397 5.07 -16.06 12.60
CA GLY A 397 4.74 -15.77 11.21
C GLY A 397 4.05 -14.42 11.03
N GLY A 398 4.28 -13.51 11.96
CA GLY A 398 3.68 -12.19 11.95
C GLY A 398 4.20 -11.32 10.82
N MET A 399 3.37 -10.39 10.40
CA MET A 399 3.70 -9.37 9.43
C MET A 399 4.54 -8.27 10.07
N MET A 400 5.34 -7.62 9.25
CA MET A 400 6.05 -6.40 9.62
C MET A 400 5.06 -5.26 9.83
N SER A 401 5.46 -4.25 10.62
CA SER A 401 4.60 -3.11 10.97
C SER A 401 5.45 -1.85 10.95
N GLN A 402 5.42 -1.12 9.85
CA GLN A 402 6.14 0.14 9.67
C GLN A 402 5.28 1.17 8.94
N ASP A 403 5.63 2.46 9.05
CA ASP A 403 5.04 3.48 8.20
C ASP A 403 5.46 3.28 6.74
N ILE A 404 6.76 3.01 6.51
CA ILE A 404 7.31 2.78 5.18
C ILE A 404 8.24 1.56 5.22
N PHE A 405 8.13 0.70 4.23
CA PHE A 405 9.10 -0.35 3.94
C PHE A 405 9.57 -0.24 2.50
N VAL A 406 10.89 -0.15 2.30
CA VAL A 406 11.53 -0.22 0.99
C VAL A 406 12.35 -1.50 0.93
N GLU A 407 11.98 -2.40 0.03
CA GLU A 407 12.55 -3.73 -0.06
C GLU A 407 13.08 -4.03 -1.46
N VAL A 408 14.33 -4.48 -1.53
CA VAL A 408 14.99 -5.06 -2.71
C VAL A 408 14.91 -4.16 -3.95
N GLY A 409 15.40 -2.93 -3.80
CA GLY A 409 15.55 -1.95 -4.88
C GLY A 409 16.95 -1.35 -4.91
N HIS A 410 17.35 -0.83 -6.05
CA HIS A 410 18.64 -0.14 -6.24
C HIS A 410 18.52 1.39 -6.14
N GLY A 411 17.32 1.89 -5.82
CA GLY A 411 17.05 3.32 -5.79
C GLY A 411 16.98 3.96 -7.21
N PRO A 412 16.85 5.26 -7.29
CA PRO A 412 16.64 6.17 -6.18
C PRO A 412 15.24 6.06 -5.56
N THR A 413 15.17 6.04 -4.24
CA THR A 413 13.90 6.17 -3.51
C THR A 413 13.98 7.39 -2.61
N LEU A 414 13.16 8.40 -2.89
CA LEU A 414 13.17 9.67 -2.17
C LEU A 414 12.02 9.73 -1.16
N ILE A 415 12.33 9.97 0.10
CA ILE A 415 11.37 10.09 1.22
C ILE A 415 11.55 11.49 1.82
N ASP A 416 10.63 12.43 1.54
CA ASP A 416 10.80 13.80 1.96
C ASP A 416 9.56 14.47 2.56
N ASN A 417 9.76 15.38 3.49
CA ASN A 417 8.70 16.17 4.11
C ASN A 417 7.54 15.33 4.70
N ASN A 418 7.78 14.10 5.19
CA ASN A 418 6.75 13.28 5.80
C ASN A 418 6.73 13.42 7.32
N ASN A 419 5.58 13.14 7.92
CA ASN A 419 5.42 12.91 9.35
C ASN A 419 5.25 11.40 9.58
N LEU A 420 6.29 10.73 10.07
CA LEU A 420 6.35 9.30 10.35
C LEU A 420 6.24 9.10 11.86
N LEU A 421 5.02 8.89 12.36
CA LEU A 421 4.71 9.01 13.78
C LEU A 421 4.35 7.68 14.45
N SER A 422 4.41 6.56 13.74
CA SER A 422 4.26 5.21 14.32
C SER A 422 5.51 4.78 15.08
N ASP A 423 5.45 3.67 15.82
CA ASP A 423 6.58 3.17 16.64
C ASP A 423 7.72 2.54 15.81
N ALA A 424 7.45 2.23 14.54
CA ALA A 424 8.44 1.84 13.55
C ALA A 424 8.20 2.67 12.28
N SER A 425 9.16 3.54 11.93
CA SER A 425 8.98 4.49 10.83
C SER A 425 9.43 3.94 9.49
N LEU A 426 10.63 3.37 9.43
CA LEU A 426 11.19 2.92 8.16
C LEU A 426 11.95 1.60 8.33
N ARG A 427 11.66 0.66 7.43
CA ARG A 427 12.46 -0.53 7.21
C ARG A 427 13.13 -0.44 5.85
N MET A 428 14.44 -0.66 5.81
CA MET A 428 15.25 -0.68 4.60
C MET A 428 15.88 -2.07 4.43
N ALA A 429 15.53 -2.74 3.36
CA ALA A 429 16.19 -3.94 2.86
C ALA A 429 16.63 -3.68 1.41
N THR A 430 17.28 -2.54 1.18
CA THR A 430 17.50 -1.92 -0.12
C THR A 430 18.77 -1.09 -0.09
N GLU A 431 19.04 -0.36 -1.17
CA GLU A 431 20.05 0.68 -1.27
C GLU A 431 19.50 1.89 -2.01
N GLY A 432 20.18 3.03 -1.99
CA GLY A 432 19.80 4.23 -2.74
C GLY A 432 18.57 4.96 -2.20
N VAL A 433 18.43 5.08 -0.86
CA VAL A 433 17.37 5.84 -0.20
C VAL A 433 17.85 7.21 0.19
N ALA A 434 17.05 8.25 -0.07
CA ALA A 434 17.27 9.59 0.45
C ALA A 434 16.13 10.04 1.36
N MET A 435 16.43 10.38 2.60
CA MET A 435 15.49 10.95 3.58
C MET A 435 15.80 12.41 3.79
N VAL A 436 14.85 13.30 3.44
CA VAL A 436 15.07 14.74 3.49
C VAL A 436 13.90 15.45 4.18
N HIS A 437 14.18 16.21 5.23
CA HIS A 437 13.16 17.02 5.92
C HIS A 437 11.97 16.24 6.50
N ASN A 438 12.17 15.01 7.01
CA ASN A 438 11.09 14.27 7.68
C ASN A 438 11.10 14.50 9.20
N LEU A 439 9.94 14.31 9.83
CA LEU A 439 9.80 14.08 11.26
C LEU A 439 9.62 12.58 11.48
N ILE A 440 10.52 11.96 12.26
CA ILE A 440 10.63 10.53 12.43
C ILE A 440 10.57 10.20 13.91
N CYS A 441 9.49 9.53 14.34
CA CYS A 441 9.26 9.21 15.74
C CYS A 441 9.39 7.72 16.06
N GLY A 442 9.53 6.86 15.07
CA GLY A 442 9.72 5.43 15.20
C GLY A 442 11.09 4.96 14.76
N ALA A 443 11.37 3.70 15.05
CA ALA A 443 12.63 3.07 14.71
C ALA A 443 12.92 3.05 13.22
N LEU A 444 14.17 3.22 12.85
CA LEU A 444 14.73 2.84 11.55
C LEU A 444 15.35 1.45 11.68
N THR A 445 15.12 0.59 10.70
CA THR A 445 15.68 -0.75 10.64
C THR A 445 16.36 -0.99 9.32
N CYS A 446 17.62 -1.42 9.34
CA CYS A 446 18.32 -1.90 8.16
C CYS A 446 18.42 -3.42 8.23
N VAL A 447 18.00 -4.09 7.16
CA VAL A 447 18.04 -5.55 7.04
C VAL A 447 19.08 -5.89 5.98
N GLY A 448 20.25 -6.37 6.45
CA GLY A 448 21.40 -6.58 5.57
C GLY A 448 21.40 -7.89 4.81
N GLU A 449 21.31 -9.00 5.49
CA GLU A 449 21.69 -10.29 4.90
C GLU A 449 20.56 -11.05 4.18
N GLY A 450 19.29 -10.69 4.40
CA GLY A 450 18.14 -11.41 3.85
C GLY A 450 17.92 -11.22 2.35
N THR A 451 18.68 -10.34 1.71
CA THR A 451 18.49 -9.93 0.31
C THR A 451 19.52 -10.57 -0.65
N GLY A 452 20.56 -11.22 -0.12
CA GLY A 452 21.74 -11.67 -0.86
C GLY A 452 21.50 -12.34 -2.21
N PRO A 453 20.78 -13.48 -2.35
CA PRO A 453 20.69 -14.16 -3.65
C PRO A 453 19.56 -13.63 -4.54
N ARG A 454 18.94 -12.50 -4.25
CA ARG A 454 17.76 -12.05 -4.98
C ARG A 454 18.03 -11.35 -6.29
N TYR A 455 19.21 -11.28 -6.83
CA TYR A 455 19.55 -10.68 -8.14
C TYR A 455 18.43 -9.81 -8.71
N THR A 456 18.34 -8.58 -8.22
CA THR A 456 17.22 -7.68 -8.50
C THR A 456 17.47 -6.92 -9.80
N PRO A 457 16.47 -6.80 -10.68
CA PRO A 457 16.58 -5.93 -11.84
C PRO A 457 16.69 -4.47 -11.44
N TYR A 458 17.43 -3.69 -12.23
CA TYR A 458 17.36 -2.24 -12.25
C TYR A 458 17.13 -1.74 -13.67
N HIS A 459 16.58 -0.57 -13.81
CA HIS A 459 15.99 -0.09 -15.05
C HIS A 459 16.75 1.12 -15.61
N ILE A 460 16.63 1.33 -16.91
CA ILE A 460 17.06 2.58 -17.53
C ILE A 460 16.28 3.73 -16.85
N PRO A 461 16.93 4.83 -16.45
CA PRO A 461 16.28 5.96 -15.80
C PRO A 461 14.94 6.38 -16.43
N HIS A 462 13.88 6.49 -15.63
CA HIS A 462 12.53 6.86 -16.04
C HIS A 462 11.86 5.95 -17.08
N ARG A 463 12.28 4.68 -17.13
CA ARG A 463 11.80 3.69 -18.09
C ARG A 463 11.57 2.33 -17.42
N THR A 464 10.86 1.47 -18.12
CA THR A 464 10.59 0.10 -17.66
C THR A 464 11.56 -0.93 -18.20
N GLU A 465 12.40 -0.55 -19.17
CA GLU A 465 13.39 -1.46 -19.76
C GLU A 465 14.48 -1.80 -18.75
N VAL A 466 14.72 -3.10 -18.57
CA VAL A 466 15.75 -3.62 -17.67
C VAL A 466 17.12 -3.25 -18.22
N MET A 467 17.94 -2.62 -17.39
CA MET A 467 19.33 -2.27 -17.68
C MET A 467 20.29 -3.37 -17.22
N GLY A 468 20.02 -3.95 -16.05
CA GLY A 468 20.86 -4.99 -15.47
C GLY A 468 20.21 -5.70 -14.27
N PHE A 469 21.01 -6.56 -13.66
CA PHE A 469 20.65 -7.32 -12.46
C PHE A 469 21.81 -7.31 -11.48
N MET A 470 21.56 -6.93 -10.23
CA MET A 470 22.57 -6.96 -9.20
C MET A 470 21.97 -7.45 -7.87
N THR A 471 22.81 -7.91 -6.97
CA THR A 471 22.46 -8.13 -5.56
C THR A 471 22.47 -6.79 -4.83
N ILE A 472 21.66 -6.66 -3.80
CA ILE A 472 21.64 -5.46 -2.99
C ILE A 472 22.88 -5.45 -2.10
N LEU A 473 23.71 -4.41 -2.22
CA LEU A 473 24.90 -4.19 -1.41
C LEU A 473 24.62 -3.43 -0.12
N HIS A 474 23.45 -2.78 -0.04
CA HIS A 474 23.04 -1.87 1.03
C HIS A 474 23.92 -0.62 1.15
N GLY A 475 23.38 0.43 1.75
CA GLY A 475 23.99 1.76 1.74
C GLY A 475 23.55 2.56 0.55
N ASP A 476 24.41 3.46 0.08
CA ASP A 476 24.02 4.51 -0.88
C ASP A 476 22.87 5.36 -0.34
N ASP A 477 22.83 5.57 0.99
CA ASP A 477 21.74 6.22 1.70
C ASP A 477 22.10 7.64 2.14
N ARG A 478 21.11 8.55 2.08
CA ARG A 478 21.26 9.98 2.43
C ARG A 478 20.26 10.38 3.49
N PHE A 479 20.73 11.06 4.53
CA PHE A 479 19.90 11.57 5.64
C PHE A 479 20.18 13.06 5.83
N TYR A 480 19.32 13.91 5.28
CA TYR A 480 19.53 15.36 5.33
C TYR A 480 18.36 16.11 5.97
N ASN A 481 18.68 16.97 6.94
CA ASN A 481 17.72 17.87 7.56
C ASN A 481 16.48 17.18 8.16
N ASN A 482 16.60 15.93 8.65
CA ASN A 482 15.50 15.25 9.33
C ASN A 482 15.47 15.60 10.82
N ILE A 483 14.34 15.36 11.46
CA ILE A 483 14.20 15.38 12.91
C ILE A 483 13.85 13.97 13.39
N PHE A 484 14.61 13.47 14.33
CA PHE A 484 14.44 12.18 14.97
C PHE A 484 14.04 12.37 16.43
N VAL A 485 12.92 11.82 16.85
CA VAL A 485 12.42 11.90 18.22
C VAL A 485 12.16 10.48 18.74
N GLN A 486 12.86 10.07 19.79
CA GLN A 486 12.57 8.81 20.46
C GLN A 486 11.26 8.96 21.24
N LYS A 487 10.15 8.56 20.65
CA LYS A 487 8.80 8.70 21.23
C LYS A 487 8.46 7.57 22.19
N TRP A 488 8.89 6.35 21.87
CA TRP A 488 8.68 5.17 22.71
C TRP A 488 9.98 4.75 23.41
N PRO A 489 9.89 4.10 24.58
CA PRO A 489 11.07 3.53 25.18
C PRO A 489 11.79 2.60 24.20
N ALA A 490 13.11 2.70 24.14
CA ALA A 490 13.94 1.76 23.39
C ALA A 490 13.84 0.37 24.03
N THR A 491 12.96 -0.46 23.52
CA THR A 491 12.80 -1.85 23.92
C THR A 491 13.14 -2.76 22.75
N PRO A 492 13.74 -3.94 23.01
CA PRO A 492 13.92 -4.92 21.95
C PRO A 492 12.56 -5.25 21.30
N PHE A 493 12.50 -5.11 20.00
CA PHE A 493 11.32 -5.44 19.22
C PHE A 493 11.59 -6.76 18.50
N VAL A 494 10.87 -7.80 18.88
CA VAL A 494 10.97 -9.09 18.22
C VAL A 494 10.06 -9.08 17.02
N THR A 495 10.59 -8.86 15.83
CA THR A 495 9.90 -9.20 14.61
C THR A 495 10.02 -10.69 14.38
N LEU A 496 8.90 -11.37 14.36
CA LEU A 496 8.84 -12.79 14.05
C LEU A 496 8.93 -12.98 12.52
N ARG A 497 10.02 -12.50 11.94
CA ARG A 497 10.31 -12.82 10.55
C ARG A 497 11.01 -14.17 10.51
N ASP A 498 10.37 -15.10 9.88
CA ASP A 498 10.89 -16.38 9.49
C ASP A 498 11.20 -17.39 10.63
N SER A 499 10.42 -18.42 10.67
CA SER A 499 10.58 -19.56 11.58
C SER A 499 11.86 -20.37 11.35
N ARG A 500 12.75 -19.93 10.45
CA ARG A 500 13.93 -20.69 10.06
C ARG A 500 15.18 -20.39 10.86
N GLU A 501 15.35 -19.19 11.41
CA GLU A 501 16.62 -18.80 12.06
C GLU A 501 16.48 -17.81 13.23
N GLY A 502 15.55 -18.01 14.13
CA GLY A 502 15.54 -17.21 15.36
C GLY A 502 14.77 -15.89 15.23
N THR A 503 14.74 -15.17 16.32
CA THR A 503 14.11 -13.87 16.44
C THR A 503 15.07 -12.79 15.98
N ASP A 504 14.74 -12.04 14.92
CA ASP A 504 15.37 -10.75 14.69
C ASP A 504 14.94 -9.81 15.82
N GLU A 505 15.82 -9.53 16.74
CA GLU A 505 15.62 -8.47 17.72
C GLU A 505 15.84 -7.13 17.02
N GLU A 506 14.75 -6.48 16.62
CA GLU A 506 14.81 -5.10 16.17
C GLU A 506 14.76 -4.19 17.39
N ASN A 507 15.78 -3.38 17.59
CA ASN A 507 15.74 -2.32 18.57
C ASN A 507 14.75 -1.24 18.13
N ARG A 508 13.87 -0.79 19.04
CA ARG A 508 13.02 0.38 18.82
C ARG A 508 13.79 1.70 19.02
N GLU A 509 15.08 1.69 18.83
CA GLU A 509 15.90 2.88 18.91
C GLU A 509 15.71 3.72 17.63
N VAL A 510 15.43 5.01 17.81
CA VAL A 510 15.24 5.95 16.73
C VAL A 510 16.55 6.60 16.36
N GLY A 511 16.81 6.76 15.07
CA GLY A 511 17.96 7.51 14.58
C GLY A 511 18.76 6.81 13.50
N THR A 512 19.82 7.46 13.05
CA THR A 512 20.68 6.99 11.95
C THR A 512 21.84 6.10 12.41
N HIS A 513 21.97 5.80 13.71
CA HIS A 513 22.99 4.90 14.26
C HIS A 513 22.97 3.49 13.67
N VAL A 514 21.84 3.08 13.08
CA VAL A 514 21.73 1.80 12.34
C VAL A 514 22.72 1.72 11.17
N MET A 515 23.30 2.86 10.76
CA MET A 515 24.33 2.98 9.73
C MET A 515 25.77 2.95 10.29
N ASP A 516 25.99 2.67 11.57
CA ASP A 516 27.29 2.81 12.21
C ASP A 516 28.42 1.98 11.56
N GLU A 517 28.07 0.85 10.97
CA GLU A 517 29.04 -0.01 10.28
C GLU A 517 29.24 0.34 8.79
N TYR A 518 28.46 1.28 8.25
CA TYR A 518 28.58 1.69 6.85
C TYR A 518 29.71 2.71 6.66
N PRO A 519 30.42 2.67 5.50
CA PRO A 519 31.51 3.61 5.20
C PRO A 519 30.99 5.02 4.85
N THR A 520 31.83 6.03 5.06
CA THR A 520 31.71 7.31 4.33
C THR A 520 32.16 7.11 2.88
N TYR A 521 31.87 8.09 2.00
CA TYR A 521 32.36 8.04 0.62
C TYR A 521 33.89 8.01 0.56
N GLU A 522 34.57 8.77 1.40
CA GLU A 522 36.03 8.83 1.47
C GLU A 522 36.64 7.49 1.91
N GLU A 523 36.04 6.82 2.89
CA GLU A 523 36.45 5.48 3.32
C GLU A 523 36.21 4.44 2.21
N TRP A 524 35.04 4.47 1.57
CA TRP A 524 34.64 3.54 0.53
C TRP A 524 35.54 3.63 -0.69
N ILE A 525 35.81 4.85 -1.23
CA ILE A 525 36.58 5.02 -2.44
C ILE A 525 38.04 4.55 -2.30
N THR A 526 38.58 4.61 -1.08
CA THR A 526 39.96 4.12 -0.82
C THR A 526 40.10 2.61 -0.93
N MET A 527 38.99 1.86 -0.89
CA MET A 527 39.02 0.39 -1.03
C MET A 527 39.41 -0.02 -2.45
N PHE A 528 39.24 0.85 -3.44
CA PHE A 528 39.39 0.51 -4.86
C PHE A 528 40.81 0.74 -5.44
N ASP A 529 41.78 1.18 -4.62
CA ASP A 529 43.20 1.29 -5.01
C ASP A 529 43.40 2.10 -6.31
N MET A 530 42.72 3.25 -6.40
CA MET A 530 42.60 4.07 -7.64
C MET A 530 43.93 4.64 -8.13
N ASP A 531 44.97 4.65 -7.28
CA ASP A 531 46.26 5.27 -7.58
C ASP A 531 47.26 4.30 -8.24
N THR A 532 46.85 3.09 -8.62
CA THR A 532 47.72 2.09 -9.24
C THR A 532 47.18 1.57 -10.56
N ASP A 533 48.06 1.43 -11.53
CA ASP A 533 47.75 0.81 -12.83
C ASP A 533 47.67 -0.74 -12.75
N THR A 534 48.03 -1.32 -11.60
CA THR A 534 48.04 -2.76 -11.37
C THR A 534 47.40 -3.11 -10.02
N PRO A 535 46.08 -2.92 -9.89
CA PRO A 535 45.39 -3.17 -8.64
C PRO A 535 45.41 -4.64 -8.23
N ASP A 536 45.38 -4.89 -6.93
CA ASP A 536 45.21 -6.23 -6.38
C ASP A 536 43.76 -6.70 -6.62
N MET A 537 43.58 -7.64 -7.52
CA MET A 537 42.26 -8.15 -7.93
C MET A 537 41.47 -8.76 -6.74
N ALA A 538 42.13 -9.37 -5.76
CA ALA A 538 41.46 -9.94 -4.60
C ALA A 538 40.92 -8.86 -3.67
N LYS A 539 41.62 -7.73 -3.53
CA LYS A 539 41.14 -6.57 -2.79
C LYS A 539 39.96 -5.92 -3.51
N LEU A 540 40.04 -5.75 -4.83
CA LEU A 540 38.95 -5.20 -5.63
C LEU A 540 37.69 -6.06 -5.53
N GLU A 541 37.80 -7.37 -5.63
CA GLU A 541 36.66 -8.28 -5.49
C GLU A 541 35.99 -8.11 -4.11
N THR A 542 36.78 -7.95 -3.04
CA THR A 542 36.24 -7.64 -1.71
C THR A 542 35.58 -6.28 -1.65
N ALA A 543 36.18 -5.25 -2.26
CA ALA A 543 35.62 -3.90 -2.31
C ALA A 543 34.30 -3.84 -3.07
N HIS A 544 34.18 -4.56 -4.20
CA HIS A 544 32.94 -4.64 -5.00
C HIS A 544 31.78 -5.30 -4.24
N GLY A 545 32.05 -6.14 -3.25
CA GLY A 545 31.04 -6.76 -2.40
C GLY A 545 30.77 -6.02 -1.07
N SER A 546 31.43 -4.88 -0.83
CA SER A 546 31.26 -4.10 0.39
C SER A 546 30.00 -3.24 0.36
N HIS A 547 29.53 -2.83 1.55
CA HIS A 547 28.45 -1.84 1.67
C HIS A 547 28.82 -0.53 0.98
N LEU A 548 27.82 0.06 0.33
CA LEU A 548 27.92 1.37 -0.30
C LEU A 548 27.97 2.49 0.77
N PRO A 549 28.47 3.68 0.43
CA PRO A 549 28.64 4.77 1.39
C PRO A 549 27.31 5.35 1.89
N VAL A 550 27.36 6.02 3.04
CA VAL A 550 26.25 6.74 3.65
C VAL A 550 26.64 8.21 3.86
N TRP A 551 25.65 9.10 3.70
CA TRP A 551 25.79 10.54 3.93
C TRP A 551 24.72 11.01 4.92
N ALA A 552 25.13 11.71 5.98
CA ALA A 552 24.19 12.30 6.94
C ALA A 552 24.67 13.69 7.38
N LYS A 553 23.75 14.65 7.34
CA LYS A 553 24.05 16.04 7.71
C LYS A 553 22.78 16.84 8.01
N GLY A 554 22.88 17.79 8.95
CA GLY A 554 21.80 18.71 9.25
C GLY A 554 20.62 18.10 10.02
N ASN A 555 20.77 16.89 10.56
CA ASN A 555 19.70 16.23 11.30
C ASN A 555 19.69 16.66 12.78
N ALA A 556 18.50 16.59 13.39
CA ALA A 556 18.31 16.87 14.81
C ALA A 556 17.75 15.65 15.54
N TYR A 557 18.24 15.36 16.74
CA TYR A 557 17.96 14.16 17.53
C TYR A 557 17.51 14.55 18.93
N PHE A 558 16.36 14.01 19.37
CA PHE A 558 15.72 14.32 20.64
C PHE A 558 15.32 13.04 21.41
N ASN A 559 15.16 13.18 22.73
CA ASN A 559 14.69 12.12 23.65
C ASN A 559 15.55 10.85 23.61
N GLY A 560 16.84 10.98 23.30
CA GLY A 560 17.74 9.84 23.21
C GLY A 560 17.81 9.16 21.83
N ALA A 561 17.22 9.76 20.81
CA ALA A 561 17.48 9.36 19.42
C ALA A 561 18.98 9.51 19.10
N LYS A 562 19.53 8.60 18.28
CA LYS A 562 20.96 8.45 18.08
C LYS A 562 21.40 8.80 16.67
N ALA A 563 22.39 9.65 16.56
CA ALA A 563 23.02 9.97 15.27
C ALA A 563 23.99 8.84 14.85
N TRP A 564 24.19 8.70 13.53
CA TRP A 564 25.29 7.92 12.97
C TRP A 564 26.63 8.47 13.49
N LYS A 565 27.52 7.60 13.93
CA LYS A 565 28.80 7.97 14.57
C LYS A 565 29.72 8.83 13.70
N LYS A 566 29.51 8.81 12.36
CA LYS A 566 30.30 9.59 11.40
C LYS A 566 29.57 10.83 10.89
N GLU A 567 28.35 11.10 11.38
CA GLU A 567 27.58 12.29 10.99
C GLU A 567 28.23 13.56 11.53
N THR A 568 28.25 14.60 10.70
CA THR A 568 28.71 15.94 11.04
C THR A 568 27.58 16.95 10.91
N ASP A 569 27.72 18.11 11.57
CA ASP A 569 26.71 19.19 11.53
C ASP A 569 25.31 18.70 11.93
N ASN A 570 25.20 18.08 13.10
CA ASN A 570 23.93 17.65 13.69
C ASN A 570 23.65 18.35 15.02
N LEU A 571 22.40 18.27 15.47
CA LEU A 571 21.95 18.65 16.81
C LEU A 571 21.56 17.37 17.58
N VAL A 572 22.22 17.09 18.68
CA VAL A 572 21.80 16.03 19.62
C VAL A 572 21.41 16.69 20.93
N ASP A 573 20.11 16.72 21.23
CA ASP A 573 19.58 17.28 22.47
C ASP A 573 19.32 16.16 23.48
N THR A 574 19.99 16.21 24.62
CA THR A 574 19.87 15.25 25.72
C THR A 574 19.25 15.84 26.97
N GLU A 575 18.86 17.11 26.95
CA GLU A 575 18.43 17.86 28.12
C GLU A 575 16.90 18.06 28.17
N HIS A 576 16.26 18.19 27.01
CA HIS A 576 14.85 18.53 26.91
C HIS A 576 13.98 17.33 26.54
N GLU A 577 12.78 17.32 27.10
CA GLU A 577 11.75 16.33 26.73
C GLU A 577 10.86 16.90 25.63
N VAL A 578 10.93 16.28 24.45
CA VAL A 578 10.12 16.65 23.29
C VAL A 578 8.87 15.77 23.24
N GLN A 579 7.71 16.44 23.12
CA GLN A 579 6.42 15.78 22.94
C GLN A 579 6.00 15.86 21.47
N VAL A 580 5.51 14.75 20.94
CA VAL A 580 4.96 14.65 19.59
C VAL A 580 3.70 13.80 19.64
N GLU A 581 2.56 14.44 19.46
CA GLU A 581 1.25 13.79 19.55
C GLU A 581 0.35 14.23 18.40
N ILE A 582 -0.54 13.32 17.98
CA ILE A 582 -1.65 13.65 17.08
C ILE A 582 -2.87 13.93 17.94
N THR A 583 -3.43 15.10 17.78
CA THR A 583 -4.73 15.49 18.35
C THR A 583 -5.72 15.74 17.21
N PHE A 584 -7.00 15.83 17.52
CA PHE A 584 -8.04 16.05 16.52
C PHE A 584 -8.80 17.33 16.79
N GLN A 585 -8.91 18.18 15.78
CA GLN A 585 -9.75 19.37 15.78
C GLN A 585 -10.74 19.28 14.62
N ASP A 586 -12.04 19.34 14.93
CA ASP A 586 -13.11 19.16 13.93
C ASP A 586 -12.93 17.87 13.10
N GLY A 587 -12.48 16.79 13.74
CA GLY A 587 -12.23 15.50 13.11
C GLY A 587 -10.98 15.44 12.21
N LYS A 588 -10.17 16.50 12.16
CA LYS A 588 -8.92 16.55 11.39
C LYS A 588 -7.70 16.42 12.29
N PRO A 589 -6.65 15.68 11.86
CA PRO A 589 -5.44 15.50 12.64
C PRO A 589 -4.64 16.82 12.72
N VAL A 590 -4.13 17.06 13.91
CA VAL A 590 -3.29 18.22 14.24
C VAL A 590 -2.06 17.72 14.99
N LEU A 591 -0.88 18.17 14.58
CA LEU A 591 0.36 17.89 15.30
C LEU A 591 0.46 18.78 16.53
N ALA A 592 0.46 18.19 17.74
CA ALA A 592 0.76 18.84 18.98
C ALA A 592 2.21 18.53 19.40
N THR A 593 3.06 19.55 19.47
CA THR A 593 4.48 19.37 19.80
C THR A 593 5.10 20.65 20.40
N ASN A 594 6.13 20.49 21.23
CA ASN A 594 7.00 21.56 21.72
C ASN A 594 8.40 21.51 21.05
N LEU A 595 8.58 20.64 20.07
CA LEU A 595 9.85 20.37 19.40
C LEU A 595 10.60 21.61 18.93
N TYR A 596 9.90 22.56 18.31
CA TYR A 596 10.52 23.70 17.67
C TYR A 596 11.11 24.75 18.66
N GLU A 597 10.72 24.67 19.93
CA GLU A 597 11.30 25.49 20.99
C GLU A 597 12.78 25.11 21.25
N PHE A 598 13.11 23.83 21.02
CA PHE A 598 14.44 23.28 21.35
C PHE A 598 15.41 23.21 20.17
N LEU A 599 14.97 23.57 18.96
CA LEU A 599 15.90 23.69 17.82
C LEU A 599 16.90 24.86 17.96
N GLY A 600 16.63 25.81 18.86
CA GLY A 600 17.51 26.96 19.11
C GLY A 600 17.86 27.68 17.81
N ASP A 601 19.18 27.87 17.56
CA ASP A 601 19.72 28.47 16.33
C ASP A 601 20.18 27.41 15.31
N PHE A 602 19.94 26.13 15.57
CA PHE A 602 20.29 25.09 14.61
C PHE A 602 19.56 25.24 13.29
N SER A 603 20.26 25.04 12.19
CA SER A 603 19.70 25.09 10.84
C SER A 603 20.51 24.20 9.91
N GLY A 604 19.84 23.56 8.98
CA GLY A 604 20.46 22.82 7.90
C GLY A 604 20.85 23.70 6.71
N SER A 605 21.12 23.07 5.59
CA SER A 605 21.39 23.72 4.31
C SER A 605 20.30 23.36 3.29
N MET A 606 20.14 24.21 2.26
CA MET A 606 19.23 23.91 1.16
C MET A 606 19.72 22.67 0.41
N ILE A 607 18.84 21.70 0.25
CA ILE A 607 19.12 20.44 -0.46
C ILE A 607 18.54 20.52 -1.87
N HIS A 608 19.26 19.95 -2.82
CA HIS A 608 18.93 19.89 -4.24
C HIS A 608 19.23 18.51 -4.80
N SER A 609 18.71 18.20 -5.97
CA SER A 609 19.07 16.98 -6.72
C SER A 609 20.58 16.79 -6.85
N ASP A 610 21.34 17.89 -7.08
CA ASP A 610 22.81 17.81 -7.15
C ASP A 610 23.48 17.45 -5.81
N THR A 611 22.86 17.79 -4.68
CA THR A 611 23.34 17.40 -3.35
C THR A 611 23.12 15.91 -3.12
N LEU A 612 22.01 15.36 -3.60
CA LEU A 612 21.67 13.94 -3.46
C LEU A 612 22.44 13.06 -4.44
N GLY A 613 22.79 13.58 -5.62
CA GLY A 613 23.50 12.83 -6.66
C GLY A 613 22.64 11.79 -7.34
N CYS A 614 23.27 10.65 -7.67
CA CYS A 614 22.63 9.51 -8.32
C CYS A 614 22.60 8.30 -7.39
N ALA A 615 21.62 7.42 -7.57
CA ALA A 615 21.68 6.07 -7.03
C ALA A 615 22.76 5.26 -7.77
N PHE A 616 23.45 4.41 -7.04
CA PHE A 616 24.71 3.79 -7.51
C PHE A 616 24.52 2.88 -8.73
N GLU A 617 23.62 1.88 -8.65
CA GLU A 617 23.48 0.90 -9.74
C GLU A 617 22.81 1.45 -10.99
N PRO A 618 21.65 2.14 -10.92
CA PRO A 618 20.99 2.63 -12.11
C PRO A 618 21.58 3.94 -12.65
N GLU A 619 22.51 4.58 -11.92
CA GLU A 619 23.04 5.92 -12.22
C GLU A 619 21.93 6.98 -12.40
N GLU A 620 20.73 6.73 -11.84
CA GLU A 620 19.60 7.62 -11.90
C GLU A 620 19.68 8.67 -10.79
N ARG A 621 19.44 9.93 -11.14
CA ARG A 621 19.46 11.05 -10.19
C ARG A 621 18.21 11.03 -9.30
N PHE A 622 18.34 11.58 -8.09
CA PHE A 622 17.19 11.93 -7.26
C PHE A 622 16.50 13.17 -7.84
N GLU A 623 15.57 12.98 -8.75
CA GLU A 623 14.91 14.05 -9.51
C GLU A 623 13.43 13.75 -9.77
N ASN A 624 12.72 14.64 -10.43
CA ASN A 624 11.33 14.41 -10.81
C ASN A 624 11.25 13.40 -11.99
N PRO A 625 10.10 12.70 -12.17
CA PRO A 625 9.91 11.73 -13.26
C PRO A 625 10.04 12.28 -14.68
N ASP A 626 10.10 13.60 -14.84
CA ASP A 626 10.35 14.29 -16.11
C ASP A 626 11.84 14.67 -16.31
N GLY A 627 12.71 14.26 -15.39
CA GLY A 627 14.13 14.58 -15.38
C GLY A 627 14.47 15.99 -14.87
N SER A 628 13.51 16.74 -14.38
CA SER A 628 13.77 18.04 -13.79
C SER A 628 14.31 17.94 -12.37
N SER A 629 15.26 18.80 -12.04
CA SER A 629 15.86 18.84 -10.70
C SER A 629 14.86 19.25 -9.63
N ILE A 630 15.01 18.66 -8.43
CA ILE A 630 14.26 19.03 -7.23
C ILE A 630 15.09 20.01 -6.40
N THR A 631 14.43 21.05 -5.91
CA THR A 631 14.90 21.89 -4.80
C THR A 631 13.94 21.73 -3.64
N PHE A 632 14.44 21.39 -2.44
CA PHE A 632 13.61 21.19 -1.26
C PHE A 632 13.29 22.51 -0.57
N ASP A 633 12.80 23.48 -1.34
CA ASP A 633 12.46 24.84 -0.92
C ASP A 633 11.03 24.98 -0.38
N ARG A 634 10.23 23.89 -0.42
CA ARG A 634 8.88 23.85 0.13
C ARG A 634 8.78 22.80 1.22
N ASP A 635 7.91 23.08 2.17
CA ASP A 635 7.67 22.25 3.32
C ASP A 635 6.47 21.31 3.15
N TYR A 636 6.08 20.64 4.23
CA TYR A 636 4.91 19.74 4.29
C TYR A 636 3.61 20.44 3.86
N LEU A 637 3.42 21.70 4.23
CA LEU A 637 2.22 22.48 3.91
C LEU A 637 2.30 23.19 2.55
N GLY A 638 3.43 23.06 1.84
CA GLY A 638 3.70 23.75 0.58
C GLY A 638 4.23 25.18 0.74
N GLU A 639 4.54 25.60 1.98
CA GLU A 639 5.11 26.92 2.27
C GLU A 639 6.59 26.97 1.92
N HIS A 640 7.06 28.13 1.50
CA HIS A 640 8.48 28.32 1.17
C HIS A 640 9.36 28.30 2.42
N ARG A 641 10.44 27.53 2.37
CA ARG A 641 11.51 27.59 3.36
C ARG A 641 12.27 28.88 3.20
N GLY A 642 12.44 29.64 4.29
CA GLY A 642 13.16 30.89 4.30
C GLY A 642 14.68 30.72 4.14
N MET A 643 15.45 31.80 4.40
CA MET A 643 16.91 31.73 4.38
C MET A 643 17.50 30.82 5.46
N ARG A 644 16.80 30.66 6.55
CA ARG A 644 17.13 29.68 7.61
C ARG A 644 16.37 28.39 7.34
N ILE A 645 17.10 27.36 6.97
CA ILE A 645 16.52 26.04 6.66
C ILE A 645 16.35 25.25 7.96
N LEU A 646 15.12 25.13 8.44
CA LEU A 646 14.82 24.29 9.60
C LEU A 646 14.86 22.81 9.17
N PRO A 647 15.41 21.91 10.01
CA PRO A 647 15.21 20.49 9.83
C PRO A 647 13.73 20.11 10.06
N GLY A 648 13.35 18.94 9.54
CA GLY A 648 11.98 18.45 9.65
C GLY A 648 11.03 19.03 8.60
N PRO A 649 9.74 18.62 8.65
CA PRO A 649 8.78 18.83 7.59
C PRO A 649 8.22 20.26 7.51
N PHE A 650 8.47 21.16 8.48
CA PHE A 650 7.88 22.49 8.50
C PHE A 650 8.93 23.59 8.29
N ALA A 651 8.54 24.61 7.54
CA ALA A 651 9.41 25.77 7.23
C ALA A 651 9.54 26.77 8.37
N ASP A 652 8.53 26.85 9.25
CA ASP A 652 8.48 27.80 10.36
C ASP A 652 8.06 27.08 11.66
N LYS A 653 8.61 27.53 12.79
CA LYS A 653 8.27 27.06 14.14
C LYS A 653 6.79 27.24 14.49
N THR A 654 6.10 28.19 13.85
CA THR A 654 4.67 28.45 14.05
C THR A 654 3.76 27.42 13.36
N ASP A 655 4.33 26.55 12.52
CA ASP A 655 3.56 25.51 11.82
C ASP A 655 3.18 24.33 12.73
N ALA A 656 3.81 24.22 13.90
CA ALA A 656 3.39 23.28 14.93
C ALA A 656 1.94 23.60 15.40
N GLY A 657 1.07 22.58 15.44
CA GLY A 657 -0.34 22.74 15.80
C GLY A 657 -1.27 23.06 14.63
N LYS A 658 -0.78 23.12 13.39
CA LYS A 658 -1.63 23.24 12.20
C LYS A 658 -2.32 21.91 11.86
N LYS A 659 -3.49 22.01 11.22
CA LYS A 659 -4.18 20.84 10.68
C LYS A 659 -3.34 20.21 9.57
N LEU A 660 -3.08 18.91 9.69
CA LEU A 660 -2.23 18.15 8.76
C LEU A 660 -3.02 17.50 7.62
N TRP A 661 -4.37 17.46 7.74
CA TRP A 661 -5.24 16.82 6.74
C TRP A 661 -6.61 17.52 6.59
#